data_9005f812512c120ed3fe82f3e180fa4c
#
_entry.id   9005f812512c120ed3fe82f3e180fa4c
#
_cell.length_a   1.000
_cell.length_b   1.000
_cell.length_c   1.000
_cell.angle_alpha   90.00
_cell.angle_beta   90.00
_cell.angle_gamma   90.00
#
_symmetry.space_group_name_H-M   'P 1'
#
loop_
_entity.id
_entity.type
_entity.pdbx_description
1 polymer ?
#
loop_
_entity_poly.entity_id
_entity_poly.type
_entity_poly.pdbx_seq_one_letter_code
_entity_poly.pdbx_strand_id
1 'polypeptide(L)'
;MNNFPHLFEPIEIGKTTVKNRIFMPPISTNMADKGYVADDLVAHYSARAKGGVGLIVTEVVTVEPTYVYLPGDMSIYDDSFIPGWKKLVDGVHQYGTKILAQLFHPAYMAFPVPGTPQLIAPSCVGPYYAQSAPRPATIEELHTIVDQFGQAAHRVQIAGGDGVEIQCAHAHGLLGGFLTPLYNKRTDEYGGSLDGRLRLCLEVIASVRKYCGDDFIIDVRISGDEYSEGGLTLNDQIYVCKQLEKAGVDFIHVSGGNTIKRGSSMPAPGTSPAPHAHSSEEIKKHVNIPVATVARINEPWIAEELIANEKCDMCMIGRPNLCDSEFANKAFEGKVDDIRPCIGCGRCLTGIMMGKRISCTVNPSVEDDTIAPAETKKKVLVIGGGPAGMEAAYVAKKRGHEVVLCEKSNELGGQLRLAAVPIAKQELCKVIKFMIRRLDHEGVEVRLNTEVTKEMLENEFKDYEIVCSSGATPKEIPPFKVFKNWMTADDVLSGKKYPGRNIVVLGGGSVGCETADYLAPLINDLFPMNRKITLLEMTNNLMPGEGGAAKSRLTQRLMQKGVRIELNAQVTSVDENTITYVKEGVEHKITEADTLIFAVGYAPKKVEVEAENVHYIGDCEKVGTLKDAITNAHEIAKNI
;
A
#
# COMPACT_ATOMS: atom_id res chain seq x y z
N MET A 1 16.28 27.48 4.54
CA MET A 1 15.02 27.90 3.88
C MET A 1 14.20 26.64 3.67
N ASN A 2 12.91 26.69 3.94
CA ASN A 2 12.01 25.56 3.66
C ASN A 2 11.93 25.36 2.13
N ASN A 3 12.24 24.15 1.67
CA ASN A 3 12.22 23.82 0.24
C ASN A 3 10.80 23.68 -0.32
N PHE A 4 9.79 23.69 0.54
CA PHE A 4 8.38 23.43 0.22
C PHE A 4 7.48 24.49 0.86
N PRO A 5 7.58 25.77 0.44
CA PRO A 5 6.91 26.86 1.11
C PRO A 5 5.38 26.72 1.12
N HIS A 6 4.75 26.35 -0.01
CA HIS A 6 3.30 26.24 -0.10
C HIS A 6 2.74 25.05 0.71
N LEU A 7 3.49 23.94 0.79
CA LEU A 7 3.09 22.75 1.53
C LEU A 7 2.99 22.99 3.04
N PHE A 8 3.79 23.92 3.57
CA PHE A 8 3.85 24.25 5.01
C PHE A 8 3.16 25.57 5.38
N GLU A 9 2.46 26.19 4.43
CA GLU A 9 1.55 27.29 4.76
C GLU A 9 0.32 26.78 5.51
N PRO A 10 -0.15 27.49 6.55
CA PRO A 10 -1.44 27.19 7.18
C PRO A 10 -2.58 27.31 6.17
N ILE A 11 -3.68 26.62 6.48
CA ILE A 11 -4.91 26.70 5.69
C ILE A 11 -6.12 26.78 6.61
N GLU A 12 -7.11 27.59 6.22
CA GLU A 12 -8.40 27.71 6.91
C GLU A 12 -9.38 26.67 6.33
N ILE A 13 -9.98 25.87 7.21
CA ILE A 13 -11.05 24.92 6.91
C ILE A 13 -12.26 25.29 7.77
N GLY A 14 -13.29 25.84 7.15
CA GLY A 14 -14.39 26.46 7.91
C GLY A 14 -13.85 27.56 8.83
N LYS A 15 -13.98 27.38 10.14
CA LYS A 15 -13.43 28.31 11.16
C LYS A 15 -12.16 27.78 11.85
N THR A 16 -11.57 26.73 11.33
CA THR A 16 -10.40 26.07 11.95
C THR A 16 -9.15 26.28 11.12
N THR A 17 -8.09 26.83 11.74
CA THR A 17 -6.77 26.90 11.13
C THR A 17 -6.04 25.58 11.28
N VAL A 18 -5.57 25.02 10.18
CA VAL A 18 -4.71 23.82 10.12
C VAL A 18 -3.28 24.25 9.80
N LYS A 19 -2.29 23.75 10.57
CA LYS A 19 -0.89 24.25 10.59
C LYS A 19 -0.12 24.08 9.29
N ASN A 20 -0.51 23.17 8.40
CA ASN A 20 0.08 22.93 7.07
C ASN A 20 -0.90 22.18 6.17
N ARG A 21 -0.50 21.92 4.90
CA ARG A 21 -1.33 21.31 3.87
C ARG A 21 -1.06 19.82 3.65
N ILE A 22 -0.39 19.16 4.62
CA ILE A 22 -0.15 17.72 4.64
C ILE A 22 -1.22 17.06 5.49
N PHE A 23 -2.15 16.36 4.85
CA PHE A 23 -3.24 15.66 5.51
C PHE A 23 -3.05 14.14 5.37
N MET A 24 -3.41 13.39 6.40
CA MET A 24 -3.42 11.92 6.34
C MET A 24 -4.84 11.45 5.99
N PRO A 25 -5.04 10.76 4.84
CA PRO A 25 -6.34 10.20 4.47
C PRO A 25 -6.67 8.95 5.28
N PRO A 26 -7.95 8.53 5.31
CA PRO A 26 -8.38 7.30 5.96
C PRO A 26 -7.72 6.06 5.34
N ILE A 27 -7.17 5.22 6.21
CA ILE A 27 -6.63 3.90 5.88
C ILE A 27 -7.01 2.97 7.02
N SER A 28 -7.83 1.95 6.77
CA SER A 28 -8.17 0.94 7.79
C SER A 28 -6.92 0.27 8.33
N THR A 29 -6.89 0.04 9.62
CA THR A 29 -5.74 -0.53 10.32
C THR A 29 -5.99 -1.94 10.86
N ASN A 30 -7.23 -2.31 11.11
CA ASN A 30 -7.63 -3.52 11.84
C ASN A 30 -6.98 -3.58 13.25
N MET A 31 -6.83 -2.45 13.92
CA MET A 31 -6.23 -2.36 15.26
C MET A 31 -7.25 -2.16 16.37
N ALA A 32 -8.49 -1.78 16.06
CA ALA A 32 -9.52 -1.62 17.08
C ALA A 32 -9.93 -2.98 17.68
N ASP A 33 -10.26 -2.97 18.97
CA ASP A 33 -10.79 -4.15 19.65
C ASP A 33 -12.32 -4.04 19.75
N LYS A 34 -13.03 -4.83 18.93
CA LYS A 34 -14.50 -4.83 18.88
C LYS A 34 -15.10 -3.43 18.69
N GLY A 35 -14.46 -2.61 17.89
CA GLY A 35 -14.84 -1.22 17.63
C GLY A 35 -14.26 -0.21 18.62
N TYR A 36 -13.71 -0.62 19.74
CA TYR A 36 -13.08 0.28 20.72
C TYR A 36 -11.67 0.67 20.29
N VAL A 37 -11.31 1.92 20.56
CA VAL A 37 -9.96 2.44 20.32
C VAL A 37 -8.96 1.74 21.26
N ALA A 38 -8.01 0.99 20.67
CA ALA A 38 -6.93 0.33 21.39
C ALA A 38 -5.70 1.26 21.54
N ASP A 39 -4.81 0.96 22.48
CA ASP A 39 -3.60 1.76 22.74
C ASP A 39 -2.68 1.84 21.53
N ASP A 40 -2.54 0.75 20.77
CA ASP A 40 -1.78 0.72 19.52
C ASP A 40 -2.32 1.70 18.47
N LEU A 41 -3.64 1.86 18.42
CA LEU A 41 -4.29 2.81 17.51
C LEU A 41 -4.00 4.25 17.92
N VAL A 42 -4.02 4.54 19.24
CA VAL A 42 -3.60 5.84 19.77
C VAL A 42 -2.14 6.10 19.43
N ALA A 43 -1.24 5.14 19.64
CA ALA A 43 0.17 5.25 19.30
C ALA A 43 0.38 5.50 17.80
N HIS A 44 -0.35 4.76 16.96
CA HIS A 44 -0.31 4.90 15.51
C HIS A 44 -0.62 6.33 15.04
N TYR A 45 -1.74 6.91 15.45
CA TYR A 45 -2.13 8.25 15.03
C TYR A 45 -1.28 9.35 15.71
N SER A 46 -0.94 9.17 16.98
CA SER A 46 -0.06 10.11 17.70
C SER A 46 1.33 10.22 17.08
N ALA A 47 1.90 9.10 16.59
CA ALA A 47 3.20 9.12 15.93
C ALA A 47 3.18 10.00 14.65
N ARG A 48 2.09 9.97 13.86
CA ARG A 48 1.95 10.82 12.66
C ARG A 48 1.70 12.28 13.00
N ALA A 49 0.92 12.53 14.06
CA ALA A 49 0.71 13.88 14.58
C ALA A 49 2.03 14.50 15.07
N LYS A 50 2.83 13.75 15.85
CA LYS A 50 4.20 14.09 16.26
C LYS A 50 5.10 14.32 15.06
N GLY A 51 4.94 13.51 14.01
CA GLY A 51 5.66 13.60 12.75
C GLY A 51 5.29 14.78 11.86
N GLY A 52 4.40 15.68 12.32
CA GLY A 52 4.17 16.99 11.72
C GLY A 52 2.97 17.09 10.77
N VAL A 53 2.14 16.04 10.64
CA VAL A 53 0.91 16.09 9.83
C VAL A 53 -0.03 17.18 10.35
N GLY A 54 -0.66 17.96 9.45
CA GLY A 54 -1.56 19.04 9.80
C GLY A 54 -2.94 18.57 10.24
N LEU A 55 -3.51 17.61 9.50
CA LEU A 55 -4.82 17.04 9.78
C LEU A 55 -4.81 15.54 9.49
N ILE A 56 -5.45 14.77 10.35
CA ILE A 56 -5.65 13.32 10.21
C ILE A 56 -7.13 13.03 10.03
N VAL A 57 -7.49 12.34 8.95
CA VAL A 57 -8.78 11.64 8.86
C VAL A 57 -8.53 10.20 9.26
N THR A 58 -9.22 9.73 10.29
CA THR A 58 -9.05 8.36 10.79
C THR A 58 -9.55 7.33 9.78
N GLU A 59 -9.27 6.05 10.01
CA GLU A 59 -9.89 4.95 9.28
C GLU A 59 -11.42 5.03 9.35
N VAL A 60 -12.11 4.16 8.60
CA VAL A 60 -13.57 4.05 8.64
C VAL A 60 -14.07 3.81 10.06
N VAL A 61 -15.16 4.52 10.41
CA VAL A 61 -15.80 4.47 11.71
C VAL A 61 -17.27 4.10 11.52
N THR A 62 -17.65 2.95 12.05
CA THR A 62 -19.00 2.42 11.89
C THR A 62 -20.01 3.23 12.73
N VAL A 63 -21.11 3.67 12.09
CA VAL A 63 -22.15 4.52 12.68
C VAL A 63 -23.34 3.74 13.25
N GLU A 64 -23.38 2.41 13.03
CA GLU A 64 -24.47 1.54 13.50
C GLU A 64 -23.95 0.13 13.82
N PRO A 65 -24.63 -0.66 14.72
CA PRO A 65 -24.07 -1.91 15.24
C PRO A 65 -24.26 -3.16 14.36
N THR A 66 -25.16 -3.10 13.36
CA THR A 66 -25.66 -4.30 12.66
C THR A 66 -24.68 -4.82 11.61
N TYR A 67 -24.04 -3.90 10.88
CA TYR A 67 -23.20 -4.21 9.74
C TYR A 67 -21.74 -3.86 10.02
N VAL A 68 -20.89 -4.87 10.11
CA VAL A 68 -19.44 -4.71 10.33
C VAL A 68 -18.73 -4.69 8.98
N TYR A 69 -17.86 -3.71 8.74
CA TYR A 69 -17.04 -3.66 7.52
C TYR A 69 -15.82 -4.58 7.64
N LEU A 70 -14.96 -4.29 8.62
CA LEU A 70 -13.83 -5.16 8.97
C LEU A 70 -13.81 -5.39 10.49
N PRO A 71 -13.37 -6.56 10.96
CA PRO A 71 -13.46 -6.90 12.40
C PRO A 71 -12.71 -5.97 13.34
N GLY A 72 -11.68 -5.30 12.83
CA GLY A 72 -10.83 -4.39 13.61
C GLY A 72 -11.00 -2.92 13.27
N ASP A 73 -12.10 -2.51 12.62
CA ASP A 73 -12.41 -1.09 12.40
C ASP A 73 -13.03 -0.45 13.64
N MET A 74 -12.85 0.87 13.79
CA MET A 74 -13.44 1.65 14.88
C MET A 74 -14.95 1.79 14.75
N SER A 75 -15.60 2.04 15.87
CA SER A 75 -17.04 2.35 15.98
C SER A 75 -17.29 3.59 16.82
N ILE A 76 -18.45 4.23 16.60
CA ILE A 76 -18.92 5.39 17.41
C ILE A 76 -20.46 5.43 17.50
N TYR A 77 -21.14 4.30 17.32
CA TYR A 77 -22.60 4.23 17.34
C TYR A 77 -23.21 4.31 18.74
N ASP A 78 -22.40 4.19 19.81
CA ASP A 78 -22.83 4.20 21.21
C ASP A 78 -21.92 5.08 22.05
N ASP A 79 -22.44 5.64 23.15
CA ASP A 79 -21.69 6.55 24.02
C ASP A 79 -20.51 5.87 24.74
N SER A 80 -20.53 4.53 24.88
CA SER A 80 -19.43 3.75 25.47
C SER A 80 -18.12 3.86 24.69
N PHE A 81 -18.17 4.26 23.42
CA PHE A 81 -16.96 4.47 22.61
C PHE A 81 -16.28 5.81 22.88
N ILE A 82 -17.00 6.82 23.44
CA ILE A 82 -16.51 8.20 23.65
C ILE A 82 -15.18 8.25 24.43
N PRO A 83 -15.00 7.51 25.55
CA PRO A 83 -13.75 7.59 26.32
C PRO A 83 -12.50 7.16 25.52
N GLY A 84 -12.61 6.11 24.70
CA GLY A 84 -11.52 5.67 23.83
C GLY A 84 -11.20 6.71 22.73
N TRP A 85 -12.24 7.27 22.11
CA TRP A 85 -12.11 8.36 21.16
C TRP A 85 -11.46 9.59 21.77
N LYS A 86 -11.85 9.98 22.99
CA LYS A 86 -11.22 11.10 23.69
C LYS A 86 -9.72 10.88 23.87
N LYS A 87 -9.30 9.67 24.28
CA LYS A 87 -7.89 9.30 24.41
C LYS A 87 -7.14 9.46 23.09
N LEU A 88 -7.76 9.04 21.98
CA LEU A 88 -7.19 9.18 20.64
C LEU A 88 -7.04 10.66 20.25
N VAL A 89 -8.09 11.45 20.43
CA VAL A 89 -8.10 12.88 20.13
C VAL A 89 -7.04 13.63 20.94
N ASP A 90 -6.97 13.40 22.25
CA ASP A 90 -5.96 14.00 23.13
C ASP A 90 -4.54 13.64 22.68
N GLY A 91 -4.32 12.38 22.28
CA GLY A 91 -3.05 11.88 21.75
C GLY A 91 -2.60 12.56 20.46
N VAL A 92 -3.53 13.01 19.63
CA VAL A 92 -3.25 13.73 18.38
C VAL A 92 -3.11 15.23 18.63
N HIS A 93 -4.02 15.83 19.39
CA HIS A 93 -4.08 17.26 19.66
C HIS A 93 -2.86 17.80 20.39
N GLN A 94 -2.18 17.00 21.24
CA GLN A 94 -0.95 17.44 21.93
C GLN A 94 0.15 17.92 20.97
N TYR A 95 0.08 17.54 19.68
CA TYR A 95 1.02 17.97 18.63
C TYR A 95 0.44 19.05 17.70
N GLY A 96 -0.70 19.65 18.04
CA GLY A 96 -1.36 20.68 17.22
C GLY A 96 -1.90 20.16 15.88
N THR A 97 -2.12 18.86 15.76
CA THR A 97 -2.71 18.22 14.59
C THR A 97 -4.23 18.12 14.79
N LYS A 98 -5.02 18.39 13.74
CA LYS A 98 -6.47 18.23 13.74
C LYS A 98 -6.87 16.79 13.43
N ILE A 99 -8.03 16.33 13.93
CA ILE A 99 -8.51 14.97 13.74
C ILE A 99 -9.98 14.91 13.36
N LEU A 100 -10.29 14.23 12.25
CA LEU A 100 -11.62 13.93 11.76
C LEU A 100 -11.87 12.42 11.78
N ALA A 101 -13.11 12.00 12.08
CA ALA A 101 -13.54 10.61 11.94
C ALA A 101 -14.14 10.36 10.55
N GLN A 102 -13.69 9.34 9.80
CA GLN A 102 -14.39 8.95 8.58
C GLN A 102 -15.63 8.12 8.92
N LEU A 103 -16.80 8.73 8.91
CA LEU A 103 -18.06 8.05 9.17
C LEU A 103 -18.48 7.16 8.00
N PHE A 104 -18.89 5.94 8.30
CA PHE A 104 -19.13 4.92 7.29
C PHE A 104 -20.27 3.96 7.68
N HIS A 105 -21.11 3.64 6.69
CA HIS A 105 -22.06 2.55 6.76
C HIS A 105 -21.72 1.54 5.66
N PRO A 106 -21.31 0.31 6.00
CA PRO A 106 -20.78 -0.65 5.03
C PRO A 106 -21.84 -1.19 4.05
N ALA A 107 -23.09 -1.32 4.47
CA ALA A 107 -24.20 -1.80 3.64
C ALA A 107 -23.88 -3.16 2.99
N TYR A 108 -23.99 -3.25 1.67
CA TYR A 108 -23.71 -4.46 0.88
C TYR A 108 -22.22 -4.91 0.90
N MET A 109 -21.35 -4.14 1.52
CA MET A 109 -19.94 -4.47 1.68
C MET A 109 -19.60 -5.00 3.08
N ALA A 110 -20.60 -5.12 3.95
CA ALA A 110 -20.41 -5.65 5.28
C ALA A 110 -19.85 -7.07 5.25
N PHE A 111 -18.95 -7.36 6.18
CA PHE A 111 -18.42 -8.69 6.38
C PHE A 111 -19.53 -9.60 6.93
N PRO A 112 -19.77 -10.78 6.34
CA PRO A 112 -20.82 -11.67 6.80
C PRO A 112 -20.41 -12.31 8.12
N VAL A 113 -21.00 -11.87 9.23
CA VAL A 113 -20.90 -12.54 10.53
C VAL A 113 -22.19 -13.33 10.81
N PRO A 114 -22.10 -14.45 11.54
CA PRO A 114 -23.31 -15.21 11.91
C PRO A 114 -24.33 -14.30 12.62
N GLY A 115 -25.58 -14.33 12.12
CA GLY A 115 -26.67 -13.50 12.66
C GLY A 115 -26.83 -12.12 11.99
N THR A 116 -25.92 -11.69 11.10
CA THR A 116 -26.13 -10.47 10.32
C THR A 116 -27.38 -10.61 9.43
N PRO A 117 -28.31 -9.65 9.45
CA PRO A 117 -29.45 -9.62 8.53
C PRO A 117 -29.03 -9.58 7.07
N GLN A 118 -29.97 -9.80 6.16
CA GLN A 118 -29.71 -9.60 4.73
C GLN A 118 -29.14 -8.19 4.50
N LEU A 119 -28.02 -8.14 3.77
CA LEU A 119 -27.33 -6.88 3.48
C LEU A 119 -28.26 -5.92 2.73
N ILE A 120 -28.15 -4.63 3.03
CA ILE A 120 -28.90 -3.58 2.36
C ILE A 120 -28.04 -2.89 1.29
N ALA A 121 -28.71 -2.36 0.26
CA ALA A 121 -28.08 -1.62 -0.83
C ALA A 121 -29.09 -0.60 -1.39
N PRO A 122 -28.70 0.29 -2.31
CA PRO A 122 -29.67 1.09 -3.06
C PRO A 122 -30.68 0.24 -3.83
N SER A 123 -30.21 -0.86 -4.42
CA SER A 123 -30.99 -1.79 -5.25
C SER A 123 -30.48 -3.23 -5.05
N CYS A 124 -31.16 -4.23 -5.65
CA CYS A 124 -30.69 -5.63 -5.62
C CYS A 124 -29.40 -5.86 -6.44
N VAL A 125 -28.55 -4.85 -6.57
CA VAL A 125 -27.30 -4.89 -7.32
C VAL A 125 -26.16 -4.64 -6.34
N GLY A 126 -25.18 -5.53 -6.35
CA GLY A 126 -23.97 -5.41 -5.53
C GLY A 126 -22.73 -5.75 -6.35
N PRO A 127 -21.53 -5.55 -5.79
CA PRO A 127 -20.30 -5.91 -6.45
C PRO A 127 -20.23 -7.43 -6.71
N TYR A 128 -19.54 -7.83 -7.77
CA TYR A 128 -19.42 -9.24 -8.19
C TYR A 128 -18.82 -10.19 -7.12
N TYR A 129 -18.17 -9.64 -6.10
CA TYR A 129 -17.63 -10.39 -4.96
C TYR A 129 -18.58 -10.48 -3.76
N ALA A 130 -19.79 -9.89 -3.86
CA ALA A 130 -20.78 -10.01 -2.79
C ALA A 130 -21.20 -11.48 -2.63
N GLN A 131 -21.17 -11.98 -1.40
CA GLN A 131 -21.49 -13.38 -1.11
C GLN A 131 -22.99 -13.70 -1.23
N SER A 132 -23.84 -12.68 -1.14
CA SER A 132 -25.30 -12.79 -1.35
C SER A 132 -25.85 -11.52 -1.99
N ALA A 133 -26.95 -11.65 -2.72
CA ALA A 133 -27.63 -10.49 -3.27
C ALA A 133 -28.19 -9.61 -2.13
N PRO A 134 -27.87 -8.32 -2.08
CA PRO A 134 -28.45 -7.42 -1.11
C PRO A 134 -29.91 -7.15 -1.44
N ARG A 135 -30.68 -6.68 -0.46
CA ARG A 135 -32.00 -6.09 -0.68
C ARG A 135 -31.94 -4.57 -0.76
N PRO A 136 -32.90 -3.91 -1.42
CA PRO A 136 -33.04 -2.46 -1.33
C PRO A 136 -33.31 -2.04 0.12
N ALA A 137 -32.63 -0.97 0.58
CA ALA A 137 -32.97 -0.32 1.84
C ALA A 137 -34.35 0.34 1.72
N THR A 138 -35.17 0.24 2.76
CA THR A 138 -36.44 0.98 2.84
C THR A 138 -36.20 2.45 3.17
N ILE A 139 -37.15 3.31 2.88
CA ILE A 139 -37.06 4.74 3.18
C ILE A 139 -36.95 4.96 4.70
N GLU A 140 -37.66 4.18 5.50
CA GLU A 140 -37.60 4.26 6.97
C GLU A 140 -36.21 3.89 7.51
N GLU A 141 -35.57 2.84 6.94
CA GLU A 141 -34.18 2.49 7.26
C GLU A 141 -33.22 3.63 6.89
N LEU A 142 -33.42 4.27 5.73
CA LEU A 142 -32.59 5.40 5.31
C LEU A 142 -32.68 6.58 6.28
N HIS A 143 -33.90 6.94 6.72
CA HIS A 143 -34.08 8.01 7.73
C HIS A 143 -33.43 7.65 9.06
N THR A 144 -33.51 6.39 9.49
CA THR A 144 -32.83 5.92 10.70
C THR A 144 -31.30 6.05 10.57
N ILE A 145 -30.75 5.64 9.44
CA ILE A 145 -29.31 5.73 9.17
C ILE A 145 -28.84 7.18 9.10
N VAL A 146 -29.62 8.07 8.49
CA VAL A 146 -29.32 9.51 8.46
C VAL A 146 -29.20 10.09 9.87
N ASP A 147 -30.09 9.72 10.78
CA ASP A 147 -30.02 10.16 12.17
C ASP A 147 -28.81 9.55 12.92
N GLN A 148 -28.48 8.28 12.66
CA GLN A 148 -27.30 7.61 13.22
C GLN A 148 -25.98 8.30 12.81
N PHE A 149 -25.85 8.79 11.57
CA PHE A 149 -24.69 9.59 11.16
C PHE A 149 -24.57 10.89 11.97
N GLY A 150 -25.68 11.60 12.19
CA GLY A 150 -25.69 12.82 13.02
C GLY A 150 -25.30 12.54 14.47
N GLN A 151 -25.86 11.48 15.08
CA GLN A 151 -25.52 11.07 16.44
C GLN A 151 -24.04 10.63 16.54
N ALA A 152 -23.52 9.89 15.57
CA ALA A 152 -22.13 9.47 15.51
C ALA A 152 -21.17 10.68 15.44
N ALA A 153 -21.48 11.66 14.59
CA ALA A 153 -20.73 12.92 14.50
C ALA A 153 -20.74 13.69 15.83
N HIS A 154 -21.88 13.74 16.52
CA HIS A 154 -21.99 14.39 17.83
C HIS A 154 -21.11 13.70 18.90
N ARG A 155 -21.02 12.37 18.89
CA ARG A 155 -20.13 11.64 19.80
C ARG A 155 -18.66 11.95 19.52
N VAL A 156 -18.27 12.08 18.25
CA VAL A 156 -16.91 12.54 17.88
C VAL A 156 -16.65 13.95 18.42
N GLN A 157 -17.63 14.85 18.32
CA GLN A 157 -17.54 16.22 18.87
C GLN A 157 -17.42 16.20 20.40
N ILE A 158 -18.21 15.38 21.10
CA ILE A 158 -18.12 15.21 22.58
C ILE A 158 -16.73 14.68 22.98
N ALA A 159 -16.14 13.80 22.19
CA ALA A 159 -14.77 13.30 22.40
C ALA A 159 -13.69 14.38 22.13
N GLY A 160 -14.06 15.53 21.60
CA GLY A 160 -13.16 16.65 21.27
C GLY A 160 -12.61 16.61 19.84
N GLY A 161 -13.11 15.74 18.95
CA GLY A 161 -12.72 15.72 17.54
C GLY A 161 -13.10 16.99 16.81
N ASP A 162 -12.33 17.38 15.80
CA ASP A 162 -12.49 18.64 15.07
C ASP A 162 -13.56 18.56 13.96
N GLY A 163 -13.92 17.35 13.51
CA GLY A 163 -14.89 17.15 12.44
C GLY A 163 -15.08 15.69 12.02
N VAL A 164 -15.76 15.52 10.90
CA VAL A 164 -15.99 14.22 10.27
C VAL A 164 -15.77 14.27 8.76
N GLU A 165 -15.32 13.14 8.18
CA GLU A 165 -15.36 12.91 6.75
C GLU A 165 -16.53 11.97 6.42
N ILE A 166 -17.37 12.34 5.46
CA ILE A 166 -18.45 11.51 4.95
C ILE A 166 -17.97 10.74 3.72
N GLN A 167 -17.97 9.40 3.79
CA GLN A 167 -17.46 8.55 2.71
C GLN A 167 -18.50 8.35 1.61
N CYS A 168 -18.33 9.03 0.46
CA CYS A 168 -19.16 8.91 -0.75
C CYS A 168 -18.38 8.44 -1.98
N ALA A 169 -17.06 8.15 -1.83
CA ALA A 169 -16.21 7.76 -2.95
C ALA A 169 -16.30 6.26 -3.31
N HIS A 170 -15.81 5.93 -4.50
CA HIS A 170 -15.48 4.58 -4.98
C HIS A 170 -16.68 3.64 -5.17
N ALA A 171 -17.90 4.15 -5.24
CA ALA A 171 -19.11 3.31 -5.17
C ALA A 171 -19.04 2.37 -3.94
N HIS A 172 -18.56 2.89 -2.80
CA HIS A 172 -18.18 2.12 -1.63
C HIS A 172 -19.10 2.43 -0.46
N GLY A 173 -19.60 1.39 0.22
CA GLY A 173 -20.57 1.52 1.31
C GLY A 173 -21.92 2.07 0.84
N LEU A 174 -22.73 2.49 1.79
CA LEU A 174 -24.11 2.93 1.52
C LEU A 174 -24.13 4.18 0.64
N LEU A 175 -23.52 5.28 1.10
CA LEU A 175 -23.62 6.59 0.43
C LEU A 175 -22.97 6.57 -0.96
N GLY A 176 -21.78 5.99 -1.10
CA GLY A 176 -21.13 5.81 -2.41
C GLY A 176 -21.96 4.93 -3.36
N GLY A 177 -22.63 3.92 -2.80
CA GLY A 177 -23.54 3.04 -3.55
C GLY A 177 -24.79 3.79 -4.02
N PHE A 178 -25.36 4.67 -3.19
CA PHE A 178 -26.51 5.51 -3.57
C PHE A 178 -26.15 6.51 -4.67
N LEU A 179 -24.98 7.12 -4.60
CA LEU A 179 -24.56 8.17 -5.53
C LEU A 179 -24.30 7.59 -6.94
N THR A 180 -23.67 6.42 -7.05
CA THR A 180 -23.33 5.85 -8.36
C THR A 180 -24.54 5.26 -9.10
N PRO A 181 -24.72 5.54 -10.41
CA PRO A 181 -25.76 4.91 -11.22
C PRO A 181 -25.48 3.42 -11.48
N LEU A 182 -24.27 2.93 -11.20
CA LEU A 182 -23.92 1.52 -11.38
C LEU A 182 -24.70 0.62 -10.42
N TYR A 183 -24.89 1.04 -9.17
CA TYR A 183 -25.59 0.29 -8.14
C TYR A 183 -26.99 0.85 -7.83
N ASN A 184 -27.23 2.15 -7.99
CA ASN A 184 -28.53 2.74 -7.72
C ASN A 184 -29.45 2.67 -8.95
N LYS A 185 -30.40 1.75 -8.91
CA LYS A 185 -31.46 1.54 -9.92
C LYS A 185 -32.85 1.88 -9.38
N ARG A 186 -32.92 2.69 -8.28
CA ARG A 186 -34.17 3.11 -7.66
C ARG A 186 -34.94 4.07 -8.57
N THR A 187 -36.28 4.06 -8.42
CA THR A 187 -37.22 4.93 -9.14
C THR A 187 -37.98 5.86 -8.21
N ASP A 188 -37.70 5.78 -6.91
CA ASP A 188 -38.22 6.69 -5.89
C ASP A 188 -37.34 7.95 -5.76
N GLU A 189 -37.59 8.75 -4.74
CA GLU A 189 -36.90 10.02 -4.47
C GLU A 189 -35.38 9.90 -4.20
N TYR A 190 -34.87 8.68 -3.92
CA TYR A 190 -33.44 8.38 -3.69
C TYR A 190 -32.76 7.81 -4.93
N GLY A 191 -33.38 7.86 -6.13
CA GLY A 191 -32.85 7.29 -7.35
C GLY A 191 -33.14 8.10 -8.61
N GLY A 192 -33.01 7.46 -9.77
CA GLY A 192 -33.28 8.09 -11.07
C GLY A 192 -32.28 9.20 -11.43
N SER A 193 -32.58 10.46 -11.12
CA SER A 193 -31.72 11.61 -11.41
C SER A 193 -30.46 11.66 -10.53
N LEU A 194 -29.50 12.48 -10.90
CA LEU A 194 -28.31 12.75 -10.08
C LEU A 194 -28.71 13.37 -8.73
N ASP A 195 -29.71 14.27 -8.71
CA ASP A 195 -30.23 14.85 -7.47
C ASP A 195 -30.86 13.80 -6.56
N GLY A 196 -31.65 12.87 -7.12
CA GLY A 196 -32.22 11.77 -6.34
C GLY A 196 -31.14 10.87 -5.76
N ARG A 197 -30.10 10.54 -6.52
CA ARG A 197 -28.98 9.72 -6.02
C ARG A 197 -28.11 10.45 -4.99
N LEU A 198 -28.00 11.77 -5.05
CA LEU A 198 -27.26 12.61 -4.09
C LEU A 198 -28.04 12.88 -2.80
N ARG A 199 -29.37 12.77 -2.81
CA ARG A 199 -30.28 13.12 -1.70
C ARG A 199 -29.82 12.55 -0.37
N LEU A 200 -29.53 11.25 -0.29
CA LEU A 200 -29.14 10.60 0.96
C LEU A 200 -27.88 11.26 1.57
N CYS A 201 -26.90 11.60 0.75
CA CYS A 201 -25.68 12.27 1.20
C CYS A 201 -25.99 13.67 1.78
N LEU A 202 -26.86 14.44 1.11
CA LEU A 202 -27.27 15.77 1.57
C LEU A 202 -28.05 15.71 2.89
N GLU A 203 -28.91 14.70 3.07
CA GLU A 203 -29.64 14.48 4.32
C GLU A 203 -28.69 14.11 5.47
N VAL A 204 -27.65 13.30 5.21
CA VAL A 204 -26.62 13.00 6.20
C VAL A 204 -25.86 14.27 6.61
N ILE A 205 -25.46 15.12 5.66
CA ILE A 205 -24.79 16.40 5.94
C ILE A 205 -25.71 17.30 6.81
N ALA A 206 -26.99 17.42 6.45
CA ALA A 206 -27.96 18.19 7.21
C ALA A 206 -28.14 17.64 8.63
N SER A 207 -28.14 16.31 8.81
CA SER A 207 -28.17 15.65 10.13
C SER A 207 -26.93 15.97 10.95
N VAL A 208 -25.73 15.89 10.37
CA VAL A 208 -24.49 16.26 11.07
C VAL A 208 -24.53 17.73 11.50
N ARG A 209 -24.94 18.66 10.62
CA ARG A 209 -25.10 20.10 10.96
C ARG A 209 -26.11 20.32 12.08
N LYS A 210 -27.23 19.61 12.05
CA LYS A 210 -28.27 19.68 13.11
C LYS A 210 -27.71 19.29 14.48
N TYR A 211 -26.87 18.24 14.56
CA TYR A 211 -26.34 17.76 15.83
C TYR A 211 -25.08 18.50 16.30
N CYS A 212 -24.22 18.93 15.38
CA CYS A 212 -22.88 19.46 15.70
C CYS A 212 -22.74 20.98 15.50
N GLY A 213 -23.67 21.63 14.78
CA GLY A 213 -23.58 23.07 14.46
C GLY A 213 -22.58 23.37 13.32
N ASP A 214 -22.37 24.69 13.09
CA ASP A 214 -21.63 25.19 11.91
C ASP A 214 -20.12 25.25 12.09
N ASP A 215 -19.61 25.10 13.32
CA ASP A 215 -18.17 25.20 13.62
C ASP A 215 -17.46 23.84 13.52
N PHE A 216 -18.20 22.74 13.41
CA PHE A 216 -17.68 21.39 13.29
C PHE A 216 -17.38 21.07 11.83
N ILE A 217 -16.14 20.67 11.50
CA ILE A 217 -15.72 20.44 10.12
C ILE A 217 -16.48 19.27 9.50
N ILE A 218 -17.03 19.47 8.32
CA ILE A 218 -17.56 18.40 7.46
C ILE A 218 -16.73 18.33 6.18
N ASP A 219 -16.06 17.21 5.97
CA ASP A 219 -15.44 16.81 4.72
C ASP A 219 -16.31 15.78 4.00
N VAL A 220 -16.31 15.81 2.68
CA VAL A 220 -16.92 14.75 1.87
C VAL A 220 -15.90 14.18 0.90
N ARG A 221 -15.65 12.87 1.03
CA ARG A 221 -14.79 12.16 0.10
C ARG A 221 -15.58 11.65 -1.10
N ILE A 222 -15.14 12.02 -2.30
CA ILE A 222 -15.74 11.63 -3.58
C ILE A 222 -14.72 10.95 -4.51
N SER A 223 -15.22 10.26 -5.55
CA SER A 223 -14.41 9.88 -6.71
C SER A 223 -14.57 10.94 -7.78
N GLY A 224 -13.52 11.73 -8.08
CA GLY A 224 -13.61 12.77 -9.11
C GLY A 224 -13.99 12.22 -10.50
N ASP A 225 -13.69 10.94 -10.75
CA ASP A 225 -14.19 10.15 -11.89
C ASP A 225 -14.17 8.67 -11.47
N GLU A 226 -15.20 7.91 -11.82
CA GLU A 226 -15.26 6.47 -11.53
C GLU A 226 -14.48 5.62 -12.54
N TYR A 227 -14.06 6.19 -13.67
CA TYR A 227 -13.35 5.52 -14.75
C TYR A 227 -14.01 4.23 -15.26
N SER A 228 -15.33 4.15 -15.14
CA SER A 228 -16.15 2.99 -15.52
C SER A 228 -17.29 3.41 -16.43
N GLU A 229 -17.54 2.63 -17.47
CA GLU A 229 -18.68 2.86 -18.36
C GLU A 229 -19.99 2.86 -17.57
N GLY A 230 -20.82 3.87 -17.77
CA GLY A 230 -22.06 4.07 -17.03
C GLY A 230 -21.91 4.49 -15.56
N GLY A 231 -20.68 4.77 -15.11
CA GLY A 231 -20.41 5.36 -13.81
C GLY A 231 -20.46 6.89 -13.80
N LEU A 232 -20.17 7.48 -12.65
CA LEU A 232 -20.09 8.95 -12.51
C LEU A 232 -18.87 9.50 -13.22
N THR A 233 -19.08 10.54 -14.01
CA THR A 233 -18.05 11.29 -14.73
C THR A 233 -17.58 12.49 -13.92
N LEU A 234 -16.45 13.11 -14.35
CA LEU A 234 -15.97 14.36 -13.75
C LEU A 234 -17.02 15.47 -13.79
N ASN A 235 -17.81 15.58 -14.87
CA ASN A 235 -18.89 16.59 -14.97
C ASN A 235 -19.99 16.35 -13.94
N ASP A 236 -20.37 15.10 -13.71
CA ASP A 236 -21.34 14.77 -12.65
C ASP A 236 -20.78 15.15 -11.28
N GLN A 237 -19.50 14.91 -11.04
CA GLN A 237 -18.86 15.22 -9.76
C GLN A 237 -18.68 16.73 -9.52
N ILE A 238 -18.43 17.52 -10.56
CA ILE A 238 -18.45 18.99 -10.47
C ILE A 238 -19.84 19.47 -10.02
N TYR A 239 -20.91 18.89 -10.58
CA TYR A 239 -22.26 19.21 -10.12
C TYR A 239 -22.48 18.82 -8.66
N VAL A 240 -22.10 17.60 -8.28
CA VAL A 240 -22.18 17.08 -6.90
C VAL A 240 -21.46 18.02 -5.94
N CYS A 241 -20.21 18.42 -6.24
CA CYS A 241 -19.42 19.30 -5.37
C CYS A 241 -20.08 20.67 -5.15
N LYS A 242 -20.72 21.25 -6.18
CA LYS A 242 -21.50 22.49 -6.02
C LYS A 242 -22.71 22.33 -5.09
N GLN A 243 -23.35 21.14 -5.08
CA GLN A 243 -24.45 20.90 -4.14
C GLN A 243 -23.92 20.64 -2.72
N LEU A 244 -22.77 19.97 -2.56
CA LEU A 244 -22.10 19.75 -1.28
C LEU A 244 -21.69 21.08 -0.63
N GLU A 245 -21.08 21.99 -1.40
CA GLU A 245 -20.74 23.35 -0.94
C GLU A 245 -21.98 24.09 -0.44
N LYS A 246 -23.10 24.08 -1.20
CA LYS A 246 -24.37 24.69 -0.79
C LYS A 246 -24.97 24.06 0.47
N ALA A 247 -24.70 22.77 0.71
CA ALA A 247 -25.13 22.05 1.91
C ALA A 247 -24.26 22.35 3.13
N GLY A 248 -23.20 23.17 2.98
CA GLY A 248 -22.34 23.59 4.07
C GLY A 248 -21.18 22.62 4.37
N VAL A 249 -20.67 21.94 3.37
CA VAL A 249 -19.40 21.17 3.46
C VAL A 249 -18.23 22.14 3.49
N ASP A 250 -17.22 21.89 4.35
CA ASP A 250 -16.09 22.79 4.56
C ASP A 250 -14.91 22.53 3.63
N PHE A 251 -14.72 21.28 3.16
CA PHE A 251 -13.78 20.95 2.09
C PHE A 251 -14.15 19.64 1.38
N ILE A 252 -13.53 19.38 0.24
CA ILE A 252 -13.81 18.20 -0.58
C ILE A 252 -12.53 17.37 -0.75
N HIS A 253 -12.59 16.10 -0.40
CA HIS A 253 -11.51 15.13 -0.61
C HIS A 253 -11.73 14.37 -1.93
N VAL A 254 -10.98 14.74 -2.98
CA VAL A 254 -11.09 14.15 -4.31
C VAL A 254 -10.16 12.93 -4.44
N SER A 255 -10.78 11.76 -4.57
CA SER A 255 -10.16 10.50 -4.95
C SER A 255 -10.56 10.12 -6.38
N GLY A 256 -10.49 8.84 -6.77
CA GLY A 256 -10.93 8.37 -8.08
C GLY A 256 -11.16 6.88 -8.15
N GLY A 257 -11.86 6.47 -9.21
CA GLY A 257 -12.20 5.08 -9.47
C GLY A 257 -13.31 4.53 -8.58
N ASN A 258 -13.58 3.25 -8.76
CA ASN A 258 -14.60 2.54 -7.99
C ASN A 258 -14.17 1.10 -7.65
N THR A 259 -15.03 0.39 -6.93
CA THR A 259 -14.81 -0.99 -6.50
C THR A 259 -14.96 -2.02 -7.64
N ILE A 260 -15.55 -1.65 -8.77
CA ILE A 260 -15.75 -2.53 -9.94
C ILE A 260 -14.45 -2.65 -10.72
N LYS A 261 -13.81 -1.52 -11.05
CA LYS A 261 -12.54 -1.47 -11.76
C LYS A 261 -11.37 -1.52 -10.80
N ARG A 262 -10.94 -2.73 -10.46
CA ARG A 262 -9.82 -2.94 -9.53
C ARG A 262 -8.58 -2.13 -9.91
N GLY A 263 -7.98 -1.47 -8.92
CA GLY A 263 -6.76 -0.69 -9.08
C GLY A 263 -6.95 0.77 -9.54
N SER A 264 -8.18 1.19 -9.88
CA SER A 264 -8.44 2.61 -10.20
C SER A 264 -8.46 3.50 -8.95
N SER A 265 -9.01 3.00 -7.83
CA SER A 265 -9.02 3.71 -6.54
C SER A 265 -7.70 3.60 -5.75
N MET A 266 -6.91 2.56 -6.03
CA MET A 266 -5.63 2.30 -5.36
C MET A 266 -4.53 2.05 -6.39
N PRO A 267 -3.95 3.11 -6.96
CA PRO A 267 -2.98 2.99 -8.03
C PRO A 267 -1.75 2.17 -7.63
N ALA A 268 -1.40 1.18 -8.49
CA ALA A 268 -0.28 0.28 -8.33
C ALA A 268 1.06 0.95 -8.71
N PRO A 269 2.22 0.31 -8.40
CA PRO A 269 3.53 0.73 -8.92
C PRO A 269 3.50 0.91 -10.45
N GLY A 270 4.27 1.88 -10.95
CA GLY A 270 4.29 2.23 -12.37
C GLY A 270 3.07 3.04 -12.87
N THR A 271 2.14 3.44 -11.98
CA THR A 271 1.18 4.51 -12.28
C THR A 271 1.85 5.86 -12.07
N SER A 272 1.53 6.85 -12.88
CA SER A 272 2.02 8.23 -12.70
C SER A 272 1.70 8.75 -11.29
N PRO A 273 2.53 9.63 -10.71
CA PRO A 273 2.20 10.34 -9.48
C PRO A 273 0.89 11.12 -9.60
N ALA A 274 0.19 11.26 -8.48
CA ALA A 274 -1.04 12.05 -8.35
C ALA A 274 -2.07 11.86 -9.49
N PRO A 275 -2.50 10.62 -9.81
CA PRO A 275 -3.33 10.35 -11.00
C PRO A 275 -4.71 11.01 -10.95
N HIS A 276 -5.15 11.48 -9.79
CA HIS A 276 -6.45 12.15 -9.62
C HIS A 276 -6.32 13.69 -9.56
N ALA A 277 -5.12 14.24 -9.71
CA ALA A 277 -4.88 15.69 -9.63
C ALA A 277 -5.65 16.49 -10.69
N HIS A 278 -5.87 15.93 -11.88
CA HIS A 278 -6.72 16.57 -12.89
C HIS A 278 -8.15 16.77 -12.42
N SER A 279 -8.72 15.77 -11.75
CA SER A 279 -10.10 15.88 -11.24
C SER A 279 -10.21 16.92 -10.12
N SER A 280 -9.24 16.98 -9.20
CA SER A 280 -9.21 18.00 -8.16
C SER A 280 -9.01 19.41 -8.73
N GLU A 281 -8.15 19.59 -9.72
CA GLU A 281 -7.93 20.85 -10.43
C GLU A 281 -9.22 21.37 -11.08
N GLU A 282 -9.94 20.50 -11.79
CA GLU A 282 -11.19 20.89 -12.45
C GLU A 282 -12.30 21.19 -11.44
N ILE A 283 -12.46 20.39 -10.38
CA ILE A 283 -13.45 20.64 -9.33
C ILE A 283 -13.17 21.96 -8.63
N LYS A 284 -11.89 22.25 -8.29
CA LYS A 284 -11.47 23.49 -7.64
C LYS A 284 -11.87 24.76 -8.40
N LYS A 285 -11.91 24.73 -9.72
CA LYS A 285 -12.37 25.86 -10.56
C LYS A 285 -13.86 26.16 -10.40
N HIS A 286 -14.62 25.28 -9.74
CA HIS A 286 -16.07 25.33 -9.72
C HIS A 286 -16.68 25.43 -8.31
N VAL A 287 -15.86 25.39 -7.25
CA VAL A 287 -16.24 25.57 -5.86
C VAL A 287 -15.34 26.60 -5.19
N ASN A 288 -15.79 27.21 -4.08
CA ASN A 288 -15.03 28.19 -3.31
C ASN A 288 -14.44 27.60 -2.02
N ILE A 289 -14.85 26.40 -1.64
CA ILE A 289 -14.29 25.67 -0.51
C ILE A 289 -13.00 24.93 -0.90
N PRO A 290 -12.08 24.69 0.03
CA PRO A 290 -10.82 23.98 -0.25
C PRO A 290 -11.03 22.58 -0.85
N VAL A 291 -10.11 22.18 -1.73
CA VAL A 291 -10.13 20.88 -2.41
C VAL A 291 -8.83 20.13 -2.15
N ALA A 292 -8.95 18.92 -1.61
CA ALA A 292 -7.83 18.00 -1.41
C ALA A 292 -7.71 16.97 -2.54
N THR A 293 -6.48 16.54 -2.85
CA THR A 293 -6.23 15.42 -3.76
C THR A 293 -5.47 14.30 -3.07
N VAL A 294 -5.64 13.06 -3.55
CA VAL A 294 -5.02 11.86 -2.97
C VAL A 294 -4.47 10.94 -4.07
N ALA A 295 -3.70 9.99 -3.66
CA ALA A 295 -3.10 8.88 -4.41
C ALA A 295 -1.73 9.16 -5.02
N ARG A 296 -0.76 8.26 -4.70
CA ARG A 296 0.63 8.27 -5.19
C ARG A 296 1.35 9.61 -5.07
N ILE A 297 1.03 10.37 -4.04
CA ILE A 297 1.80 11.55 -3.63
C ILE A 297 2.85 11.03 -2.64
N ASN A 298 3.95 10.47 -3.17
CA ASN A 298 4.92 9.74 -2.38
C ASN A 298 6.14 10.58 -1.97
N GLU A 299 6.28 11.77 -2.53
CA GLU A 299 7.40 12.67 -2.33
C GLU A 299 6.91 14.07 -1.96
N PRO A 300 7.58 14.80 -1.07
CA PRO A 300 7.16 16.16 -0.68
C PRO A 300 7.10 17.13 -1.87
N TRP A 301 8.04 17.03 -2.81
CA TRP A 301 8.07 17.89 -3.98
C TRP A 301 6.86 17.71 -4.92
N ILE A 302 6.27 16.48 -4.97
CA ILE A 302 5.02 16.26 -5.73
C ILE A 302 3.87 17.04 -5.09
N ALA A 303 3.77 16.98 -3.75
CA ALA A 303 2.75 17.72 -3.02
C ALA A 303 2.92 19.24 -3.17
N GLU A 304 4.16 19.73 -3.08
CA GLU A 304 4.48 21.14 -3.30
C GLU A 304 4.08 21.61 -4.69
N GLU A 305 4.43 20.86 -5.76
CA GLU A 305 4.05 21.18 -7.12
C GLU A 305 2.54 21.22 -7.35
N LEU A 306 1.80 20.29 -6.74
CA LEU A 306 0.34 20.26 -6.87
C LEU A 306 -0.31 21.51 -6.27
N ILE A 307 0.17 21.96 -5.11
CA ILE A 307 -0.35 23.15 -4.43
C ILE A 307 0.11 24.43 -5.14
N ALA A 308 1.40 24.55 -5.45
CA ALA A 308 1.99 25.70 -6.12
C ALA A 308 1.38 25.96 -7.52
N ASN A 309 0.95 24.92 -8.22
CA ASN A 309 0.26 25.00 -9.51
C ASN A 309 -1.27 24.99 -9.40
N GLU A 310 -1.81 25.26 -8.21
CA GLU A 310 -3.25 25.39 -7.94
C GLU A 310 -4.11 24.17 -8.32
N LYS A 311 -3.50 22.96 -8.38
CA LYS A 311 -4.22 21.72 -8.70
C LYS A 311 -5.04 21.20 -7.52
N CYS A 312 -4.69 21.62 -6.31
CA CYS A 312 -5.43 21.38 -5.08
C CYS A 312 -4.99 22.40 -4.02
N ASP A 313 -5.70 22.45 -2.90
CA ASP A 313 -5.35 23.30 -1.76
C ASP A 313 -4.55 22.55 -0.71
N MET A 314 -4.73 21.23 -0.59
CA MET A 314 -3.99 20.35 0.30
C MET A 314 -3.84 18.95 -0.30
N CYS A 315 -2.86 18.21 0.21
CA CYS A 315 -2.53 16.86 -0.24
C CYS A 315 -2.81 15.81 0.83
N MET A 316 -3.59 14.81 0.46
CA MET A 316 -3.88 13.63 1.27
C MET A 316 -2.78 12.58 1.10
N ILE A 317 -1.79 12.56 2.00
CA ILE A 317 -0.61 11.71 1.96
C ILE A 317 -0.79 10.51 2.88
N GLY A 318 -1.26 9.38 2.34
CA GLY A 318 -1.62 8.18 3.11
C GLY A 318 -0.46 7.23 3.34
N ARG A 319 -0.18 6.37 2.35
CA ARG A 319 0.84 5.31 2.45
C ARG A 319 2.25 5.82 2.78
N PRO A 320 2.71 7.01 2.34
CA PRO A 320 3.97 7.56 2.83
C PRO A 320 3.98 7.81 4.34
N ASN A 321 2.91 8.36 4.93
CA ASN A 321 2.80 8.54 6.39
C ASN A 321 2.69 7.21 7.15
N LEU A 322 2.20 6.14 6.51
CA LEU A 322 2.25 4.78 7.05
C LEU A 322 3.69 4.23 7.01
N CYS A 323 4.43 4.56 5.96
CA CYS A 323 5.80 4.12 5.73
C CYS A 323 6.80 4.84 6.63
N ASP A 324 6.59 6.14 6.82
CA ASP A 324 7.42 7.02 7.65
C ASP A 324 6.52 7.98 8.42
N SER A 325 6.39 7.80 9.73
CA SER A 325 5.58 8.66 10.58
C SER A 325 6.09 10.10 10.64
N GLU A 326 7.39 10.33 10.40
CA GLU A 326 8.03 11.64 10.42
C GLU A 326 8.13 12.30 9.04
N PHE A 327 7.35 11.83 8.05
CA PHE A 327 7.36 12.34 6.68
C PHE A 327 7.30 13.87 6.61
N ALA A 328 6.38 14.51 7.33
CA ALA A 328 6.20 15.94 7.26
C ALA A 328 7.34 16.71 7.94
N ASN A 329 7.80 16.29 9.12
CA ASN A 329 8.93 16.92 9.79
C ASN A 329 10.21 16.83 8.96
N LYS A 330 10.52 15.64 8.41
CA LYS A 330 11.70 15.46 7.54
C LYS A 330 11.62 16.34 6.28
N ALA A 331 10.43 16.46 5.69
CA ALA A 331 10.22 17.37 4.57
C ALA A 331 10.45 18.84 4.97
N PHE A 332 9.91 19.28 6.12
CA PHE A 332 10.09 20.63 6.64
C PHE A 332 11.56 20.96 6.91
N GLU A 333 12.30 20.01 7.47
CA GLU A 333 13.72 20.14 7.78
C GLU A 333 14.64 20.01 6.54
N GLY A 334 14.09 19.75 5.35
CA GLY A 334 14.86 19.52 4.13
C GLY A 334 15.56 18.15 4.06
N LYS A 335 15.24 17.23 4.97
CA LYS A 335 15.80 15.87 5.06
C LYS A 335 15.02 14.86 4.19
N VAL A 336 14.77 15.22 2.94
CA VAL A 336 13.91 14.41 2.03
C VAL A 336 14.49 13.02 1.80
N ASP A 337 15.80 12.91 1.69
CA ASP A 337 16.50 11.63 1.49
C ASP A 337 16.46 10.71 2.71
N ASP A 338 16.07 11.23 3.88
CA ASP A 338 15.91 10.46 5.12
C ASP A 338 14.47 9.96 5.29
N ILE A 339 13.55 10.32 4.37
CA ILE A 339 12.20 9.79 4.37
C ILE A 339 12.23 8.33 3.88
N ARG A 340 11.67 7.41 4.69
CA ARG A 340 11.48 6.00 4.30
C ARG A 340 10.50 5.93 3.13
N PRO A 341 10.91 5.48 1.95
CA PRO A 341 10.11 5.60 0.74
C PRO A 341 8.98 4.57 0.67
N CYS A 342 7.76 5.03 0.42
CA CYS A 342 6.66 4.15 0.07
C CYS A 342 6.80 3.68 -1.39
N ILE A 343 6.92 2.37 -1.60
CA ILE A 343 7.06 1.74 -2.94
C ILE A 343 5.71 1.42 -3.63
N GLY A 344 4.60 1.87 -3.07
CA GLY A 344 3.27 1.68 -3.67
C GLY A 344 2.81 0.21 -3.80
N CYS A 345 3.48 -0.76 -3.17
CA CYS A 345 3.25 -2.20 -3.37
C CYS A 345 1.84 -2.71 -2.99
N GLY A 346 1.07 -1.96 -2.20
CA GLY A 346 -0.31 -2.31 -1.81
C GLY A 346 -0.44 -3.43 -0.78
N ARG A 347 0.65 -3.96 -0.22
CA ARG A 347 0.59 -5.04 0.78
C ARG A 347 -0.10 -4.64 2.08
N CYS A 348 0.02 -3.38 2.49
CA CYS A 348 -0.72 -2.85 3.64
C CYS A 348 -2.23 -3.05 3.48
N LEU A 349 -2.77 -2.78 2.29
CA LEU A 349 -4.20 -2.91 1.98
C LEU A 349 -4.62 -4.37 1.78
N THR A 350 -3.78 -5.18 1.14
CA THR A 350 -4.06 -6.62 0.96
C THR A 350 -4.16 -7.35 2.30
N GLY A 351 -3.31 -7.03 3.26
CA GLY A 351 -3.35 -7.61 4.61
C GLY A 351 -4.65 -7.30 5.34
N ILE A 352 -5.08 -6.04 5.29
CA ILE A 352 -6.32 -5.57 5.92
C ILE A 352 -7.54 -6.32 5.35
N MET A 353 -7.64 -6.43 4.03
CA MET A 353 -8.74 -7.15 3.36
C MET A 353 -8.78 -8.66 3.69
N MET A 354 -7.68 -9.19 4.22
CA MET A 354 -7.59 -10.56 4.76
C MET A 354 -7.84 -10.62 6.28
N GLY A 355 -8.33 -9.57 6.90
CA GLY A 355 -8.59 -9.47 8.33
C GLY A 355 -7.33 -9.37 9.20
N LYS A 356 -6.16 -9.08 8.60
CA LYS A 356 -4.90 -8.89 9.35
C LYS A 356 -4.73 -7.43 9.73
N ARG A 357 -3.98 -7.18 10.81
CA ARG A 357 -3.53 -5.83 11.18
C ARG A 357 -2.71 -5.21 10.05
N ILE A 358 -2.78 -3.88 9.94
CA ILE A 358 -2.00 -3.14 8.96
C ILE A 358 -0.50 -3.42 9.13
N SER A 359 0.20 -3.46 8.01
CA SER A 359 1.65 -3.64 8.02
C SER A 359 2.25 -3.06 6.74
N CYS A 360 3.51 -2.69 6.78
CA CYS A 360 4.22 -2.15 5.63
C CYS A 360 5.34 -3.08 5.18
N THR A 361 5.69 -3.04 3.89
CA THR A 361 6.81 -3.84 3.34
C THR A 361 8.17 -3.30 3.80
N VAL A 362 8.30 -1.99 3.93
CA VAL A 362 9.58 -1.31 4.21
C VAL A 362 9.64 -0.69 5.60
N ASN A 363 8.51 -0.62 6.31
CA ASN A 363 8.42 -0.25 7.72
C ASN A 363 7.97 -1.45 8.54
N PRO A 364 8.84 -2.08 9.36
CA PRO A 364 8.47 -3.21 10.20
C PRO A 364 7.60 -2.83 11.41
N SER A 365 7.59 -1.56 11.81
CA SER A 365 6.90 -1.05 13.00
C SER A 365 5.97 0.11 12.62
N VAL A 366 4.77 -0.21 12.13
CA VAL A 366 3.80 0.82 11.70
C VAL A 366 3.07 1.50 12.85
N GLU A 367 3.13 0.94 14.04
CA GLU A 367 2.55 1.51 15.27
C GLU A 367 3.48 2.57 15.85
N ASP A 368 4.72 2.19 16.13
CA ASP A 368 5.77 3.02 16.73
C ASP A 368 7.15 2.56 16.22
N ASP A 369 7.89 3.49 15.63
CA ASP A 369 9.25 3.27 15.12
C ASP A 369 10.34 3.34 16.22
N THR A 370 9.98 3.45 17.50
CA THR A 370 10.92 3.58 18.60
C THR A 370 11.72 2.30 18.80
N ILE A 371 13.04 2.43 18.76
CA ILE A 371 13.99 1.36 19.06
C ILE A 371 14.64 1.66 20.43
N ALA A 372 14.30 0.85 21.42
CA ALA A 372 14.84 1.02 22.77
C ALA A 372 16.34 0.65 22.80
N PRO A 373 17.18 1.39 23.56
CA PRO A 373 18.57 1.00 23.81
C PRO A 373 18.67 -0.40 24.45
N ALA A 374 19.74 -1.13 24.12
CA ALA A 374 20.04 -2.39 24.78
C ALA A 374 20.51 -2.18 26.22
N GLU A 375 20.16 -3.08 27.12
CA GLU A 375 20.65 -3.07 28.50
C GLU A 375 22.17 -3.31 28.56
N THR A 376 22.67 -4.19 27.68
CA THR A 376 24.10 -4.51 27.58
C THR A 376 24.58 -4.32 26.14
N LYS A 377 25.64 -3.54 25.96
CA LYS A 377 26.26 -3.34 24.65
C LYS A 377 27.05 -4.58 24.24
N LYS A 378 26.85 -5.01 23.01
CA LYS A 378 27.55 -6.14 22.37
C LYS A 378 28.31 -5.68 21.14
N LYS A 379 29.23 -6.53 20.67
CA LYS A 379 29.80 -6.46 19.32
C LYS A 379 28.98 -7.35 18.40
N VAL A 380 28.53 -6.82 17.27
CA VAL A 380 27.64 -7.52 16.33
C VAL A 380 28.27 -7.55 14.94
N LEU A 381 28.47 -8.73 14.41
CA LEU A 381 28.89 -8.94 13.02
C LEU A 381 27.66 -9.29 12.18
N VAL A 382 27.39 -8.51 11.14
CA VAL A 382 26.36 -8.81 10.15
C VAL A 382 27.03 -9.31 8.87
N ILE A 383 26.69 -10.52 8.43
CA ILE A 383 27.22 -11.15 7.21
C ILE A 383 26.20 -11.05 6.09
N GLY A 384 26.48 -10.20 5.09
CA GLY A 384 25.63 -9.95 3.93
C GLY A 384 24.90 -8.61 3.99
N GLY A 385 25.08 -7.80 2.94
CA GLY A 385 24.56 -6.43 2.80
C GLY A 385 23.23 -6.33 2.02
N GLY A 386 22.42 -7.39 2.03
CA GLY A 386 21.06 -7.37 1.51
C GLY A 386 20.11 -6.63 2.45
N PRO A 387 18.80 -6.49 2.10
CA PRO A 387 17.85 -5.73 2.91
C PRO A 387 17.73 -6.25 4.35
N ALA A 388 17.77 -7.56 4.59
CA ALA A 388 17.75 -8.12 5.94
C ALA A 388 18.99 -7.71 6.75
N GLY A 389 20.18 -7.84 6.18
CA GLY A 389 21.42 -7.45 6.86
C GLY A 389 21.51 -5.96 7.14
N MET A 390 21.12 -5.12 6.18
CA MET A 390 21.09 -3.67 6.38
C MET A 390 20.09 -3.28 7.49
N GLU A 391 18.92 -3.94 7.57
CA GLU A 391 17.95 -3.69 8.63
C GLU A 391 18.50 -4.11 9.99
N ALA A 392 19.05 -5.32 10.09
CA ALA A 392 19.63 -5.82 11.34
C ALA A 392 20.78 -4.94 11.84
N ALA A 393 21.70 -4.54 10.94
CA ALA A 393 22.81 -3.65 11.28
C ALA A 393 22.31 -2.29 11.80
N TYR A 394 21.31 -1.70 11.15
CA TYR A 394 20.70 -0.46 11.59
C TYR A 394 20.07 -0.59 12.99
N VAL A 395 19.22 -1.60 13.20
CA VAL A 395 18.53 -1.79 14.49
C VAL A 395 19.52 -2.07 15.60
N ALA A 396 20.49 -2.95 15.39
CA ALA A 396 21.53 -3.23 16.40
C ALA A 396 22.35 -1.97 16.75
N LYS A 397 22.69 -1.16 15.75
CA LYS A 397 23.40 0.12 15.99
C LYS A 397 22.56 1.12 16.78
N LYS A 398 21.27 1.27 16.44
CA LYS A 398 20.31 2.12 17.18
C LYS A 398 20.14 1.70 18.63
N ARG A 399 20.27 0.41 18.93
CA ARG A 399 20.28 -0.11 20.29
C ARG A 399 21.57 0.20 21.06
N GLY A 400 22.60 0.69 20.38
CA GLY A 400 23.87 1.11 20.96
C GLY A 400 24.99 0.06 20.87
N HIS A 401 24.82 -1.00 20.09
CA HIS A 401 25.86 -2.02 19.83
C HIS A 401 26.98 -1.48 18.95
N GLU A 402 28.16 -2.11 19.02
CA GLU A 402 29.24 -1.96 18.05
C GLU A 402 28.96 -2.88 16.87
N VAL A 403 28.77 -2.34 15.66
CA VAL A 403 28.28 -3.12 14.52
C VAL A 403 29.24 -3.03 13.35
N VAL A 404 29.63 -4.20 12.81
CA VAL A 404 30.36 -4.34 11.56
C VAL A 404 29.48 -5.12 10.57
N LEU A 405 29.27 -4.57 9.37
CA LEU A 405 28.57 -5.26 8.28
C LEU A 405 29.57 -5.61 7.18
N CYS A 406 29.73 -6.90 6.88
CA CYS A 406 30.58 -7.40 5.80
C CYS A 406 29.71 -7.84 4.61
N GLU A 407 30.04 -7.30 3.42
CA GLU A 407 29.43 -7.67 2.15
C GLU A 407 30.51 -8.12 1.14
N LYS A 408 30.32 -9.30 0.54
CA LYS A 408 31.28 -9.86 -0.41
C LYS A 408 31.35 -9.12 -1.75
N SER A 409 30.27 -8.45 -2.14
CA SER A 409 30.22 -7.64 -3.36
C SER A 409 30.77 -6.22 -3.11
N ASN A 410 30.97 -5.49 -4.19
CA ASN A 410 31.41 -4.10 -4.15
C ASN A 410 30.30 -3.10 -3.80
N GLU A 411 29.08 -3.57 -3.51
CA GLU A 411 27.92 -2.72 -3.25
C GLU A 411 26.86 -3.41 -2.37
N LEU A 412 26.14 -2.61 -1.58
CA LEU A 412 25.01 -3.05 -0.76
C LEU A 412 23.73 -3.18 -1.59
N GLY A 413 22.73 -3.92 -1.07
CA GLY A 413 21.39 -4.08 -1.65
C GLY A 413 21.03 -5.51 -2.03
N GLY A 414 22.04 -6.39 -2.26
CA GLY A 414 21.82 -7.80 -2.57
C GLY A 414 20.81 -8.01 -3.71
N GLN A 415 19.93 -9.00 -3.58
CA GLN A 415 18.93 -9.34 -4.59
C GLN A 415 17.90 -8.21 -4.84
N LEU A 416 17.75 -7.25 -3.94
CA LEU A 416 16.84 -6.12 -4.15
C LEU A 416 17.26 -5.27 -5.36
N ARG A 417 18.55 -5.25 -5.72
CA ARG A 417 19.04 -4.60 -6.94
C ARG A 417 18.49 -5.25 -8.20
N LEU A 418 18.47 -6.58 -8.24
CA LEU A 418 17.88 -7.33 -9.36
C LEU A 418 16.36 -7.13 -9.43
N ALA A 419 15.71 -7.13 -8.27
CA ALA A 419 14.27 -6.89 -8.17
C ALA A 419 13.86 -5.47 -8.63
N ALA A 420 14.79 -4.51 -8.66
CA ALA A 420 14.55 -3.14 -9.12
C ALA A 420 14.67 -2.96 -10.65
N VAL A 421 15.20 -3.94 -11.38
CA VAL A 421 15.44 -3.87 -12.83
C VAL A 421 14.13 -3.92 -13.65
N PRO A 422 13.15 -4.80 -13.36
CA PRO A 422 11.93 -4.90 -14.13
C PRO A 422 11.14 -3.58 -14.17
N ILE A 423 10.35 -3.41 -15.24
CA ILE A 423 9.51 -2.23 -15.44
C ILE A 423 8.56 -2.04 -14.25
N ALA A 424 8.39 -0.78 -13.82
CA ALA A 424 7.56 -0.38 -12.67
C ALA A 424 8.09 -0.82 -11.27
N LYS A 425 9.35 -1.24 -11.18
CA LYS A 425 10.00 -1.61 -9.91
C LYS A 425 11.12 -0.64 -9.48
N GLN A 426 11.37 0.41 -10.24
CA GLN A 426 12.46 1.39 -9.98
C GLN A 426 12.36 2.06 -8.62
N GLU A 427 11.16 2.13 -8.02
CA GLU A 427 10.95 2.65 -6.66
C GLU A 427 11.74 1.85 -5.60
N LEU A 428 12.11 0.58 -5.88
CA LEU A 428 12.98 -0.22 -5.00
C LEU A 428 14.40 0.36 -4.87
N CYS A 429 14.89 1.08 -5.90
CA CYS A 429 16.17 1.78 -5.81
C CYS A 429 16.18 2.83 -4.69
N LYS A 430 15.04 3.46 -4.41
CA LYS A 430 14.92 4.43 -3.31
C LYS A 430 15.03 3.74 -1.95
N VAL A 431 14.49 2.53 -1.82
CA VAL A 431 14.62 1.73 -0.59
C VAL A 431 16.10 1.39 -0.33
N ILE A 432 16.83 0.96 -1.36
CA ILE A 432 18.25 0.65 -1.24
C ILE A 432 19.02 1.89 -0.78
N LYS A 433 18.82 3.04 -1.45
CA LYS A 433 19.46 4.31 -1.10
C LYS A 433 19.16 4.72 0.35
N PHE A 434 17.90 4.66 0.74
CA PHE A 434 17.46 4.95 2.11
C PHE A 434 18.14 4.03 3.13
N MET A 435 18.18 2.71 2.87
CA MET A 435 18.81 1.75 3.78
C MET A 435 20.32 1.99 3.92
N ILE A 436 21.02 2.30 2.84
CA ILE A 436 22.44 2.64 2.86
C ILE A 436 22.67 3.93 3.66
N ARG A 437 21.89 4.98 3.36
CA ARG A 437 22.04 6.29 4.00
C ARG A 437 21.85 6.22 5.52
N ARG A 438 20.88 5.46 6.01
CA ARG A 438 20.67 5.35 7.45
C ARG A 438 21.78 4.57 8.17
N LEU A 439 22.47 3.62 7.50
CA LEU A 439 23.67 2.96 8.04
C LEU A 439 24.82 3.97 8.21
N ASP A 440 25.01 4.83 7.21
CA ASP A 440 26.02 5.89 7.22
C ASP A 440 25.73 6.91 8.34
N HIS A 441 24.49 7.38 8.46
CA HIS A 441 24.08 8.32 9.52
C HIS A 441 24.27 7.76 10.93
N GLU A 442 24.05 6.48 11.15
CA GLU A 442 24.27 5.83 12.45
C GLU A 442 25.73 5.43 12.67
N GLY A 443 26.60 5.59 11.67
CA GLY A 443 28.02 5.23 11.75
C GLY A 443 28.22 3.71 11.89
N VAL A 444 27.52 2.90 11.10
CA VAL A 444 27.77 1.48 10.98
C VAL A 444 29.04 1.26 10.15
N GLU A 445 30.00 0.46 10.65
CA GLU A 445 31.16 0.07 9.87
C GLU A 445 30.76 -0.90 8.77
N VAL A 446 30.91 -0.49 7.49
CA VAL A 446 30.58 -1.31 6.32
C VAL A 446 31.85 -1.70 5.58
N ARG A 447 32.07 -3.01 5.42
CA ARG A 447 33.19 -3.58 4.69
C ARG A 447 32.71 -4.25 3.42
N LEU A 448 32.87 -3.58 2.30
CA LEU A 448 32.60 -4.14 0.95
C LEU A 448 33.76 -5.02 0.47
N ASN A 449 33.51 -5.82 -0.56
CA ASN A 449 34.48 -6.80 -1.12
C ASN A 449 35.07 -7.72 -0.03
N THR A 450 34.30 -8.01 1.03
CA THR A 450 34.74 -8.78 2.19
C THR A 450 33.86 -10.00 2.36
N GLU A 451 34.35 -11.16 1.91
CA GLU A 451 33.72 -12.45 2.19
C GLU A 451 34.24 -12.95 3.55
N VAL A 452 33.32 -13.09 4.51
CA VAL A 452 33.68 -13.54 5.86
C VAL A 452 34.12 -15.00 5.80
N THR A 453 35.37 -15.25 6.23
CA THR A 453 35.97 -16.58 6.26
C THR A 453 35.93 -17.21 7.65
N LYS A 454 36.13 -18.53 7.74
CA LYS A 454 36.24 -19.22 9.03
C LYS A 454 37.37 -18.64 9.89
N GLU A 455 38.49 -18.30 9.28
CA GLU A 455 39.66 -17.70 9.96
C GLU A 455 39.30 -16.33 10.59
N MET A 456 38.50 -15.49 9.88
CA MET A 456 38.03 -14.20 10.44
C MET A 456 37.11 -14.43 11.63
N LEU A 457 36.24 -15.43 11.59
CA LEU A 457 35.33 -15.77 12.69
C LEU A 457 36.07 -16.27 13.92
N GLU A 458 37.11 -17.06 13.74
CA GLU A 458 37.93 -17.62 14.81
C GLU A 458 38.89 -16.60 15.45
N ASN A 459 39.28 -15.55 14.73
CA ASN A 459 40.25 -14.56 15.18
C ASN A 459 39.61 -13.20 15.43
N GLU A 460 39.25 -12.45 14.38
CA GLU A 460 38.79 -11.04 14.46
C GLU A 460 37.41 -10.94 15.08
N PHE A 461 36.48 -11.85 14.76
CA PHE A 461 35.09 -11.80 15.19
C PHE A 461 34.74 -12.85 16.25
N LYS A 462 35.71 -13.39 16.94
CA LYS A 462 35.52 -14.46 17.93
C LYS A 462 34.52 -14.10 19.03
N ASP A 463 34.52 -12.83 19.46
CA ASP A 463 33.69 -12.34 20.56
C ASP A 463 32.45 -11.57 20.06
N TYR A 464 32.07 -11.73 18.79
CA TYR A 464 30.93 -11.07 18.20
C TYR A 464 29.67 -11.95 18.23
N GLU A 465 28.54 -11.32 18.46
CA GLU A 465 27.24 -11.87 18.12
C GLU A 465 27.09 -11.87 16.59
N ILE A 466 26.73 -12.98 15.98
CA ILE A 466 26.76 -13.12 14.53
C ILE A 466 25.34 -13.13 13.96
N VAL A 467 25.06 -12.23 13.03
CA VAL A 467 23.83 -12.18 12.26
C VAL A 467 24.11 -12.53 10.81
N CYS A 468 23.70 -13.73 10.40
CA CYS A 468 23.90 -14.22 9.05
C CYS A 468 22.70 -13.92 8.15
N SER A 469 22.92 -13.12 7.10
CA SER A 469 21.93 -12.71 6.09
C SER A 469 22.44 -12.96 4.66
N SER A 470 23.08 -14.12 4.43
CA SER A 470 23.75 -14.47 3.17
C SER A 470 22.81 -14.70 1.97
N GLY A 471 21.49 -14.59 2.19
CA GLY A 471 20.46 -14.57 1.15
C GLY A 471 20.14 -15.95 0.57
N ALA A 472 19.77 -15.97 -0.71
CA ALA A 472 19.38 -17.17 -1.43
C ALA A 472 20.01 -17.22 -2.82
N THR A 473 19.96 -18.38 -3.45
CA THR A 473 20.42 -18.61 -4.83
C THR A 473 19.25 -19.08 -5.70
N PRO A 474 19.21 -18.72 -6.99
CA PRO A 474 18.21 -19.23 -7.92
C PRO A 474 18.23 -20.76 -7.96
N LYS A 475 17.05 -21.38 -7.94
CA LYS A 475 16.93 -22.81 -8.19
C LYS A 475 17.13 -23.08 -9.67
N GLU A 476 17.85 -24.14 -9.94
CA GLU A 476 18.06 -24.69 -11.27
C GLU A 476 17.48 -26.10 -11.32
N ILE A 477 17.12 -26.55 -12.51
CA ILE A 477 16.64 -27.92 -12.73
C ILE A 477 17.74 -28.65 -13.51
N PRO A 478 18.63 -29.43 -12.83
CA PRO A 478 19.81 -30.03 -13.47
C PRO A 478 19.52 -30.81 -14.74
N PRO A 479 18.45 -31.64 -14.84
CA PRO A 479 18.12 -32.33 -16.08
C PRO A 479 17.81 -31.42 -17.27
N PHE A 480 17.40 -30.18 -17.03
CA PHE A 480 17.01 -29.23 -18.08
C PHE A 480 18.19 -28.33 -18.54
N LYS A 481 19.35 -28.44 -17.89
CA LYS A 481 20.58 -27.73 -18.29
C LYS A 481 21.20 -28.25 -19.57
N VAL A 482 20.69 -29.34 -20.12
CA VAL A 482 21.06 -29.85 -21.46
C VAL A 482 20.62 -28.91 -22.57
N PHE A 483 19.65 -28.01 -22.31
CA PHE A 483 19.25 -26.99 -23.29
C PHE A 483 20.43 -26.10 -23.64
N LYS A 484 20.68 -25.91 -24.94
CA LYS A 484 21.89 -25.28 -25.46
C LYS A 484 22.17 -23.88 -24.89
N ASN A 485 21.12 -23.07 -24.66
CA ASN A 485 21.25 -21.73 -24.10
C ASN A 485 20.29 -21.54 -22.93
N TRP A 486 20.64 -22.12 -21.79
CA TRP A 486 19.91 -21.92 -20.54
C TRP A 486 20.55 -20.83 -19.68
N MET A 487 19.73 -20.16 -18.89
CA MET A 487 20.15 -19.15 -17.93
C MET A 487 19.11 -19.01 -16.80
N THR A 488 19.49 -18.33 -15.72
CA THR A 488 18.54 -17.97 -14.67
C THR A 488 17.94 -16.58 -14.93
N ALA A 489 16.84 -16.26 -14.28
CA ALA A 489 16.29 -14.89 -14.28
C ALA A 489 17.32 -13.89 -13.75
N ASP A 490 18.12 -14.27 -12.74
CA ASP A 490 19.20 -13.44 -12.18
C ASP A 490 20.30 -13.13 -13.21
N ASP A 491 20.68 -14.11 -14.04
CA ASP A 491 21.66 -13.89 -15.12
C ASP A 491 21.18 -12.82 -16.10
N VAL A 492 19.87 -12.82 -16.41
CA VAL A 492 19.24 -11.86 -17.31
C VAL A 492 19.16 -10.48 -16.66
N LEU A 493 18.60 -10.41 -15.45
CA LEU A 493 18.36 -9.14 -14.75
C LEU A 493 19.67 -8.46 -14.32
N SER A 494 20.74 -9.24 -14.07
CA SER A 494 22.07 -8.68 -13.80
C SER A 494 22.85 -8.29 -15.05
N GLY A 495 22.35 -8.61 -16.27
CA GLY A 495 23.05 -8.38 -17.52
C GLY A 495 24.26 -9.31 -17.74
N LYS A 496 24.40 -10.40 -16.97
CA LYS A 496 25.48 -11.38 -17.15
C LYS A 496 25.31 -12.22 -18.40
N LYS A 497 24.07 -12.52 -18.77
CA LYS A 497 23.72 -13.26 -19.98
C LYS A 497 22.61 -12.55 -20.76
N TYR A 498 22.67 -12.65 -22.07
CA TYR A 498 21.68 -12.03 -22.97
C TYR A 498 20.87 -13.11 -23.66
N PRO A 499 19.52 -13.13 -23.49
CA PRO A 499 18.65 -14.09 -24.16
C PRO A 499 18.51 -13.78 -25.66
N GLY A 500 18.16 -14.80 -26.43
CA GLY A 500 17.88 -14.69 -27.86
C GLY A 500 16.51 -14.07 -28.18
N ARG A 501 15.85 -14.62 -29.22
CA ARG A 501 14.57 -14.11 -29.73
C ARG A 501 13.36 -14.95 -29.31
N ASN A 502 13.50 -16.27 -29.31
CA ASN A 502 12.43 -17.20 -28.97
C ASN A 502 12.67 -17.76 -27.56
N ILE A 503 12.09 -17.10 -26.57
CA ILE A 503 12.44 -17.29 -25.18
C ILE A 503 11.33 -18.08 -24.49
N VAL A 504 11.72 -19.11 -23.75
CA VAL A 504 10.83 -19.81 -22.81
C VAL A 504 11.24 -19.46 -21.38
N VAL A 505 10.31 -18.89 -20.61
CA VAL A 505 10.48 -18.64 -19.18
C VAL A 505 9.75 -19.74 -18.42
N LEU A 506 10.47 -20.47 -17.60
CA LEU A 506 9.94 -21.55 -16.77
C LEU A 506 9.68 -21.05 -15.36
N GLY A 507 8.40 -21.01 -14.98
CA GLY A 507 7.89 -20.54 -13.70
C GLY A 507 7.13 -19.20 -13.79
N GLY A 508 5.84 -19.22 -13.41
CA GLY A 508 4.91 -18.08 -13.42
C GLY A 508 4.80 -17.35 -12.08
N GLY A 509 5.81 -17.48 -11.20
CA GLY A 509 5.94 -16.65 -10.01
C GLY A 509 6.23 -15.19 -10.34
N SER A 510 6.36 -14.32 -9.32
CA SER A 510 6.62 -12.88 -9.51
C SER A 510 7.89 -12.65 -10.36
N VAL A 511 8.98 -13.35 -10.08
CA VAL A 511 10.25 -13.21 -10.81
C VAL A 511 10.11 -13.59 -12.28
N GLY A 512 9.45 -14.71 -12.59
CA GLY A 512 9.25 -15.14 -13.97
C GLY A 512 8.36 -14.21 -14.77
N CYS A 513 7.24 -13.75 -14.18
CA CYS A 513 6.36 -12.78 -14.81
C CYS A 513 7.06 -11.43 -15.05
N GLU A 514 7.83 -10.94 -14.06
CA GLU A 514 8.58 -9.68 -14.17
C GLU A 514 9.73 -9.78 -15.18
N THR A 515 10.41 -10.93 -15.25
CA THR A 515 11.45 -11.18 -16.27
C THR A 515 10.85 -11.26 -17.66
N ALA A 516 9.71 -11.94 -17.83
CA ALA A 516 9.00 -11.98 -19.11
C ALA A 516 8.53 -10.58 -19.56
N ASP A 517 7.98 -9.77 -18.64
CA ASP A 517 7.57 -8.39 -18.90
C ASP A 517 8.77 -7.48 -19.29
N TYR A 518 9.92 -7.66 -18.60
CA TYR A 518 11.15 -6.93 -18.89
C TYR A 518 11.71 -7.25 -20.28
N LEU A 519 11.65 -8.52 -20.68
CA LEU A 519 12.17 -9.00 -21.97
C LEU A 519 11.22 -8.76 -23.14
N ALA A 520 9.90 -8.68 -22.87
CA ALA A 520 8.90 -8.51 -23.91
C ALA A 520 9.02 -7.13 -24.59
N PRO A 521 8.82 -7.06 -25.91
CA PRO A 521 8.91 -5.81 -26.66
C PRO A 521 7.96 -4.76 -26.10
N LEU A 522 8.36 -3.49 -26.16
CA LEU A 522 7.48 -2.39 -25.81
C LEU A 522 6.39 -2.26 -26.89
N ILE A 523 5.20 -1.87 -26.48
CA ILE A 523 4.12 -1.53 -27.41
C ILE A 523 4.54 -0.27 -28.17
N ASN A 524 4.53 -0.32 -29.50
CA ASN A 524 4.97 0.77 -30.39
C ASN A 524 6.49 1.08 -30.34
N ASP A 525 7.32 0.07 -30.09
CA ASP A 525 8.78 0.24 -30.13
C ASP A 525 9.23 0.61 -31.55
N LEU A 526 10.06 1.66 -31.67
CA LEU A 526 10.71 2.07 -32.94
C LEU A 526 11.73 1.03 -33.44
N PHE A 527 12.24 0.20 -32.51
CA PHE A 527 13.19 -0.88 -32.80
C PHE A 527 12.65 -2.22 -32.28
N PRO A 528 11.63 -2.81 -32.95
CA PRO A 528 11.01 -4.04 -32.46
C PRO A 528 12.07 -5.15 -32.37
N MET A 529 12.36 -5.60 -31.17
CA MET A 529 13.33 -6.68 -30.92
C MET A 529 12.85 -8.03 -31.44
N ASN A 530 11.61 -8.11 -31.97
CA ASN A 530 10.96 -9.32 -32.50
C ASN A 530 11.08 -10.53 -31.57
N ARG A 531 11.10 -10.30 -30.25
CA ARG A 531 11.14 -11.37 -29.25
C ARG A 531 9.77 -12.02 -29.11
N LYS A 532 9.76 -13.34 -29.13
CA LYS A 532 8.60 -14.16 -28.77
C LYS A 532 8.87 -14.79 -27.42
N ILE A 533 7.98 -14.56 -26.46
CA ILE A 533 8.14 -15.04 -25.11
C ILE A 533 6.99 -16.00 -24.78
N THR A 534 7.33 -17.20 -24.32
CA THR A 534 6.40 -18.16 -23.76
C THR A 534 6.68 -18.35 -22.27
N LEU A 535 5.71 -18.09 -21.42
CA LEU A 535 5.75 -18.31 -19.98
C LEU A 535 5.02 -19.61 -19.65
N LEU A 536 5.75 -20.62 -19.14
CA LEU A 536 5.21 -21.90 -18.71
C LEU A 536 5.03 -21.92 -17.19
N GLU A 537 3.81 -22.14 -16.72
CA GLU A 537 3.48 -22.28 -15.31
C GLU A 537 2.72 -23.59 -15.06
N MET A 538 3.22 -24.37 -14.10
CA MET A 538 2.66 -25.69 -13.78
C MET A 538 1.31 -25.63 -13.04
N THR A 539 1.00 -24.50 -12.41
CA THR A 539 -0.27 -24.27 -11.70
C THR A 539 -1.26 -23.50 -12.57
N ASN A 540 -2.50 -23.38 -12.09
CA ASN A 540 -3.53 -22.60 -12.78
C ASN A 540 -3.48 -21.09 -12.49
N ASN A 541 -2.44 -20.58 -11.79
CA ASN A 541 -2.43 -19.24 -11.27
C ASN A 541 -1.02 -18.61 -11.33
N LEU A 542 -0.92 -17.42 -11.92
CA LEU A 542 0.31 -16.63 -11.90
C LEU A 542 0.50 -15.94 -10.55
N MET A 543 1.75 -15.68 -10.17
CA MET A 543 2.13 -14.83 -9.03
C MET A 543 1.32 -15.15 -7.75
N PRO A 544 1.35 -16.38 -7.25
CA PRO A 544 0.64 -16.73 -6.02
C PRO A 544 1.17 -15.85 -4.86
N GLY A 545 0.23 -15.26 -4.09
CA GLY A 545 0.57 -14.39 -2.95
C GLY A 545 0.78 -12.90 -3.28
N GLU A 546 0.74 -12.49 -4.56
CA GLU A 546 0.76 -11.08 -4.92
C GLU A 546 -0.64 -10.43 -4.78
N GLY A 547 -0.66 -9.15 -4.37
CA GLY A 547 -1.88 -8.36 -4.19
C GLY A 547 -2.60 -8.06 -5.51
N GLY A 548 -3.95 -7.98 -5.46
CA GLY A 548 -4.83 -7.93 -6.61
C GLY A 548 -4.49 -6.89 -7.68
N ALA A 549 -4.19 -5.63 -7.30
CA ALA A 549 -3.92 -4.55 -8.27
C ALA A 549 -2.57 -4.73 -9.00
N ALA A 550 -1.51 -5.09 -8.29
CA ALA A 550 -0.19 -5.30 -8.88
C ALA A 550 -0.20 -6.51 -9.82
N LYS A 551 -0.78 -7.62 -9.37
CA LYS A 551 -0.95 -8.84 -10.15
C LYS A 551 -1.76 -8.60 -11.43
N SER A 552 -2.92 -7.96 -11.30
CA SER A 552 -3.80 -7.66 -12.44
C SER A 552 -3.10 -6.81 -13.49
N ARG A 553 -2.38 -5.76 -13.05
CA ARG A 553 -1.66 -4.86 -13.95
C ARG A 553 -0.50 -5.55 -14.68
N LEU A 554 0.29 -6.37 -13.98
CA LEU A 554 1.40 -7.11 -14.62
C LEU A 554 0.86 -8.15 -15.60
N THR A 555 -0.19 -8.88 -15.24
CA THR A 555 -0.84 -9.84 -16.16
C THR A 555 -1.36 -9.13 -17.42
N GLN A 556 -2.00 -7.98 -17.26
CA GLN A 556 -2.49 -7.19 -18.39
C GLN A 556 -1.35 -6.75 -19.30
N ARG A 557 -0.20 -6.28 -18.75
CA ARG A 557 0.97 -5.89 -19.56
C ARG A 557 1.56 -7.07 -20.33
N LEU A 558 1.69 -8.23 -19.69
CA LEU A 558 2.17 -9.46 -20.35
C LEU A 558 1.30 -9.79 -21.58
N MET A 559 -0.03 -9.75 -21.42
CA MET A 559 -0.98 -10.00 -22.52
C MET A 559 -0.86 -8.93 -23.62
N GLN A 560 -0.81 -7.65 -23.26
CA GLN A 560 -0.69 -6.54 -24.20
C GLN A 560 0.61 -6.58 -25.01
N LYS A 561 1.69 -7.09 -24.40
CA LYS A 561 3.00 -7.26 -25.05
C LYS A 561 3.12 -8.58 -25.84
N GLY A 562 2.04 -9.36 -25.93
CA GLY A 562 2.00 -10.59 -26.69
C GLY A 562 2.77 -11.76 -26.06
N VAL A 563 2.99 -11.75 -24.74
CA VAL A 563 3.57 -12.90 -24.03
C VAL A 563 2.57 -14.04 -24.06
N ARG A 564 2.99 -15.19 -24.59
CA ARG A 564 2.20 -16.43 -24.56
C ARG A 564 2.27 -17.04 -23.17
N ILE A 565 1.14 -17.11 -22.46
CA ILE A 565 1.04 -17.65 -21.11
C ILE A 565 0.37 -19.02 -21.18
N GLU A 566 1.06 -20.07 -20.73
CA GLU A 566 0.55 -21.42 -20.62
C GLU A 566 0.48 -21.81 -19.14
N LEU A 567 -0.73 -21.85 -18.61
CA LEU A 567 -1.03 -22.35 -17.27
C LEU A 567 -1.30 -23.84 -17.30
N ASN A 568 -1.17 -24.51 -16.14
CA ASN A 568 -1.26 -25.98 -16.01
C ASN A 568 -0.28 -26.71 -16.96
N ALA A 569 0.85 -26.08 -17.27
CA ALA A 569 1.86 -26.54 -18.21
C ALA A 569 3.08 -27.06 -17.45
N GLN A 570 3.10 -28.36 -17.20
CA GLN A 570 4.22 -29.02 -16.52
C GLN A 570 5.28 -29.47 -17.53
N VAL A 571 6.48 -28.88 -17.47
CA VAL A 571 7.62 -29.34 -18.28
C VAL A 571 8.07 -30.70 -17.78
N THR A 572 8.10 -31.68 -18.68
CA THR A 572 8.42 -33.08 -18.40
C THR A 572 9.81 -33.50 -18.88
N SER A 573 10.25 -32.91 -20.00
CA SER A 573 11.61 -33.16 -20.52
C SER A 573 12.12 -31.97 -21.32
N VAL A 574 13.43 -31.85 -21.36
CA VAL A 574 14.15 -30.86 -22.16
C VAL A 574 15.33 -31.58 -22.81
N ASP A 575 15.54 -31.37 -24.10
CA ASP A 575 16.76 -31.72 -24.82
C ASP A 575 17.50 -30.46 -25.32
N GLU A 576 18.51 -30.59 -26.15
CA GLU A 576 19.35 -29.45 -26.59
C GLU A 576 18.55 -28.32 -27.26
N ASN A 577 17.43 -28.61 -27.91
CA ASN A 577 16.65 -27.65 -28.71
C ASN A 577 15.14 -27.76 -28.52
N THR A 578 14.65 -28.70 -27.71
CA THR A 578 13.22 -28.97 -27.56
C THR A 578 12.81 -28.96 -26.09
N ILE A 579 11.70 -28.29 -25.80
CA ILE A 579 11.08 -28.26 -24.48
C ILE A 579 9.73 -28.97 -24.61
N THR A 580 9.55 -30.07 -23.87
CA THR A 580 8.31 -30.85 -23.83
C THR A 580 7.56 -30.58 -22.53
N TYR A 581 6.29 -30.26 -22.64
CA TYR A 581 5.41 -30.04 -21.47
C TYR A 581 4.06 -30.74 -21.66
N VAL A 582 3.43 -31.09 -20.56
CA VAL A 582 2.08 -31.65 -20.51
C VAL A 582 1.12 -30.61 -19.99
N LYS A 583 0.01 -30.41 -20.71
CA LYS A 583 -1.12 -29.56 -20.34
C LYS A 583 -2.41 -30.33 -20.57
N GLU A 584 -3.26 -30.41 -19.53
CA GLU A 584 -4.53 -31.15 -19.59
C GLU A 584 -4.39 -32.60 -20.09
N GLY A 585 -3.28 -33.25 -19.74
CA GLY A 585 -2.95 -34.61 -20.17
C GLY A 585 -2.43 -34.75 -21.60
N VAL A 586 -2.29 -33.66 -22.34
CA VAL A 586 -1.76 -33.63 -23.72
C VAL A 586 -0.30 -33.18 -23.71
N GLU A 587 0.54 -33.91 -24.44
CA GLU A 587 1.94 -33.53 -24.64
C GLU A 587 2.07 -32.46 -25.73
N HIS A 588 2.85 -31.41 -25.42
CA HIS A 588 3.19 -30.31 -26.32
C HIS A 588 4.69 -30.15 -26.41
N LYS A 589 5.18 -29.70 -27.57
CA LYS A 589 6.60 -29.46 -27.83
C LYS A 589 6.84 -28.06 -28.34
N ILE A 590 7.87 -27.40 -27.81
CA ILE A 590 8.41 -26.13 -28.30
C ILE A 590 9.79 -26.43 -28.88
N THR A 591 9.90 -26.35 -30.21
CA THR A 591 11.12 -26.68 -30.98
C THR A 591 11.83 -25.45 -31.53
N GLU A 592 11.16 -24.30 -31.51
CA GLU A 592 11.70 -23.02 -32.03
C GLU A 592 12.37 -22.16 -30.94
N ALA A 593 12.41 -22.62 -29.69
CA ALA A 593 13.05 -21.89 -28.61
C ALA A 593 14.58 -21.85 -28.80
N ASP A 594 15.15 -20.66 -28.59
CA ASP A 594 16.59 -20.45 -28.59
C ASP A 594 17.16 -20.15 -27.20
N THR A 595 16.27 -19.90 -26.21
CA THR A 595 16.66 -19.59 -24.84
C THR A 595 15.67 -20.19 -23.86
N LEU A 596 16.18 -20.82 -22.79
CA LEU A 596 15.43 -21.31 -21.65
C LEU A 596 15.85 -20.55 -20.38
N ILE A 597 14.89 -19.88 -19.73
CA ILE A 597 15.13 -19.10 -18.50
C ILE A 597 14.48 -19.80 -17.30
N PHE A 598 15.28 -20.13 -16.29
CA PHE A 598 14.78 -20.64 -15.02
C PHE A 598 14.33 -19.50 -14.11
N ALA A 599 13.06 -19.52 -13.71
CA ALA A 599 12.44 -18.63 -12.72
C ALA A 599 11.62 -19.45 -11.70
N VAL A 600 12.14 -20.62 -11.32
CA VAL A 600 11.46 -21.64 -10.51
C VAL A 600 11.66 -21.47 -9.00
N GLY A 601 11.99 -20.26 -8.57
CA GLY A 601 12.19 -19.88 -7.17
C GLY A 601 13.65 -19.92 -6.73
N TYR A 602 13.83 -19.80 -5.42
CA TYR A 602 15.15 -19.70 -4.78
C TYR A 602 15.34 -20.78 -3.72
N ALA A 603 16.58 -21.07 -3.38
CA ALA A 603 16.99 -21.93 -2.28
C ALA A 603 17.82 -21.11 -1.27
N PRO A 604 17.61 -21.28 0.05
CA PRO A 604 18.43 -20.63 1.07
C PRO A 604 19.91 -20.90 0.84
N LYS A 605 20.73 -19.86 1.00
CA LYS A 605 22.19 -19.97 0.99
C LYS A 605 22.70 -19.74 2.40
N LYS A 606 22.74 -20.80 3.20
CA LYS A 606 23.34 -20.74 4.54
C LYS A 606 24.88 -20.75 4.42
N VAL A 607 25.52 -19.83 5.14
CA VAL A 607 26.93 -19.92 5.48
C VAL A 607 26.97 -20.65 6.82
N GLU A 608 27.61 -21.84 6.86
CA GLU A 608 27.78 -22.55 8.11
C GLU A 608 28.79 -21.81 8.98
N VAL A 609 28.32 -21.38 10.15
CA VAL A 609 29.14 -20.68 11.14
C VAL A 609 29.17 -21.53 12.39
N GLU A 610 30.35 -22.01 12.73
CA GLU A 610 30.59 -22.77 13.96
C GLU A 610 30.80 -21.78 15.12
N ALA A 611 29.70 -21.19 15.63
CA ALA A 611 29.71 -20.32 16.80
C ALA A 611 28.39 -20.51 17.60
N GLU A 612 28.44 -20.29 18.92
CA GLU A 612 27.28 -20.49 19.79
C GLU A 612 26.18 -19.42 19.60
N ASN A 613 26.55 -18.20 19.16
CA ASN A 613 25.68 -17.03 19.07
C ASN A 613 25.45 -16.62 17.59
N VAL A 614 24.76 -17.47 16.83
CA VAL A 614 24.47 -17.22 15.41
C VAL A 614 22.97 -17.09 15.18
N HIS A 615 22.56 -15.96 14.61
CA HIS A 615 21.18 -15.68 14.18
C HIS A 615 21.12 -15.71 12.65
N TYR A 616 20.34 -16.62 12.09
CA TYR A 616 20.06 -16.63 10.65
C TYR A 616 18.81 -15.81 10.37
N ILE A 617 18.89 -14.88 9.40
CA ILE A 617 17.80 -13.98 9.06
C ILE A 617 17.55 -13.87 7.55
N GLY A 618 16.32 -13.53 7.17
CA GLY A 618 15.93 -13.35 5.78
C GLY A 618 16.01 -14.64 4.97
N ASP A 619 16.34 -14.52 3.68
CA ASP A 619 16.25 -15.62 2.73
C ASP A 619 17.27 -16.76 2.98
N CYS A 620 18.31 -16.53 3.76
CA CYS A 620 19.24 -17.61 4.12
C CYS A 620 18.65 -18.57 5.17
N GLU A 621 17.67 -18.11 5.95
CA GLU A 621 16.89 -18.96 6.84
C GLU A 621 15.68 -19.53 6.09
N LYS A 622 14.86 -18.65 5.53
CA LYS A 622 13.64 -18.99 4.80
C LYS A 622 13.38 -18.00 3.69
N VAL A 623 13.38 -18.47 2.45
CA VAL A 623 13.06 -17.64 1.30
C VAL A 623 11.66 -17.04 1.44
N GLY A 624 11.58 -15.72 1.32
CA GLY A 624 10.36 -14.96 1.53
C GLY A 624 10.24 -13.74 0.63
N THR A 625 9.50 -12.74 1.11
CA THR A 625 9.35 -11.45 0.44
C THR A 625 10.25 -10.40 1.09
N LEU A 626 10.39 -9.23 0.45
CA LEU A 626 11.11 -8.10 1.06
C LEU A 626 10.56 -7.73 2.45
N LYS A 627 9.23 -7.83 2.64
CA LYS A 627 8.60 -7.62 3.94
C LYS A 627 9.11 -8.63 4.98
N ASP A 628 9.09 -9.91 4.62
CA ASP A 628 9.50 -10.98 5.54
C ASP A 628 10.96 -10.80 5.95
N ALA A 629 11.83 -10.47 4.99
CA ALA A 629 13.25 -10.21 5.23
C ALA A 629 13.49 -9.03 6.19
N ILE A 630 12.81 -7.90 5.98
CA ILE A 630 12.96 -6.70 6.83
C ILE A 630 12.35 -6.94 8.21
N THR A 631 11.14 -7.52 8.29
CA THR A 631 10.46 -7.73 9.58
C THR A 631 11.22 -8.73 10.45
N ASN A 632 11.64 -9.87 9.88
CA ASN A 632 12.42 -10.88 10.60
C ASN A 632 13.75 -10.29 11.11
N ALA A 633 14.47 -9.54 10.28
CA ALA A 633 15.72 -8.89 10.66
C ALA A 633 15.52 -7.86 11.80
N HIS A 634 14.46 -7.07 11.73
CA HIS A 634 14.11 -6.08 12.74
C HIS A 634 13.83 -6.74 14.10
N GLU A 635 12.99 -7.79 14.10
CA GLU A 635 12.62 -8.51 15.31
C GLU A 635 13.81 -9.20 15.98
N ILE A 636 14.66 -9.87 15.20
CA ILE A 636 15.86 -10.52 15.72
C ILE A 636 16.82 -9.47 16.31
N ALA A 637 17.10 -8.40 15.58
CA ALA A 637 18.03 -7.37 16.02
C ALA A 637 17.53 -6.56 17.24
N LYS A 638 16.21 -6.46 17.45
CA LYS A 638 15.62 -5.88 18.67
C LYS A 638 15.87 -6.71 19.93
N ASN A 639 16.24 -7.96 19.79
CA ASN A 639 16.44 -8.90 20.90
C ASN A 639 17.92 -9.24 21.14
N ILE A 640 18.83 -8.74 20.31
CA ILE A 640 20.28 -8.85 20.54
C ILE A 640 20.69 -7.90 21.68
#